data_6fac97b236e6e4678f73bda151445a07
#
_entry.id   6fac97b236e6e4678f73bda151445a07
#
_cell.length_a   1.000
_cell.length_b   1.000
_cell.length_c   1.000
_cell.angle_alpha   90.00
_cell.angle_beta   90.00
_cell.angle_gamma   90.00
#
_symmetry.space_group_name_H-M   'P 1'
#
loop_
_entity.id
_entity.type
_entity.pdbx_description
1 polymer ?
#
loop_
_entity_poly.entity_id
_entity_poly.type
_entity_poly.pdbx_seq_one_letter_code
_entity_poly.pdbx_strand_id
1 'polypeptide(L)'
;MKRVFTAAFLLSVCLGFINLTGQEAKPAITTEDYTKWQNLGSAAISDNGKWISWGIRYVDGDDSLYIKNTDTGKVFGYAFSSTVSFSSDSKWASMRIGYSEKETEKMTEQKKPVRFKTRLLNLADGTEKIFENVESFYFTRDASHLIMSGYVGDKRTRDLFLCHLSSGRVKNLGNISESAVNKAGNRLAYIISAEDKKGNGVELLNLADYSVTFLDNDTALYRSLVWEREGNALAFMKEYKDTAYTEANYKLFTVRNISTKPDIRAFSPAGSQAIPEKMRISEAYRPVWSKDMKTLFFGVYTWTPKPVKAKSGTSAADAKLPGLDIWHWKDDPIQPRQKITYNTDNNFTYLFAWNIDQNSVIRLTDEELTRGMITGDGKHVIAMNESLYRPAFREELYDFYIVNTLTGEKKLLLEKFPMISGTSPEGRYAIYFKEKNWWLYDIYKGQHINMTAQVPTIFWNTRDDSPKEVKPPFGTSGWLKDDKGFLANDEYDVWRIPTDGTKAVRLTAGKETGTIYRITRLDFEDNFIDPLKDMYFSAFGDIDKKSGYYRIPVKGKASMLVYDDKSITNLAKAKNTDQFIFRSETYSESPNLFLTGYAFTSPVKVTETNRQQAEYAWGRSELVHYKNVHGQDLQGALFYPSNYEPGKKYPMIVYIYEIRSNMLHRYTTPSVRSSYNTTNFTSQGYFVYQPDIVYRENNPGLSAVECVVPSVEAVIKTGMIDEKKIGLMGHSWGAYQTAFIITQTELFSAAVAGAPLINMISMYNEIYWNSGSPNQNIFETSQGRLREPWWDIMEEYMANSPMFQARNINTPLLVAFGTNDGAVDWHQGIEMFTTMRRLEKPYIMLVYDGENHSLAKKENQLDYTKKVNEFFNHHLLGTEPQEWITSGKKYIEKRREEDKVKK
;
A
#
# COMPACT_ATOMS: atom_id res chain seq x y z
N MET A 1 37.56 0.94 89.90
CA MET A 1 36.40 0.92 90.79
C MET A 1 35.15 0.80 89.90
N LYS A 2 34.38 -0.26 90.15
CA LYS A 2 32.89 -0.39 90.03
C LYS A 2 32.36 -0.22 88.58
N ARG A 3 31.48 -1.05 88.04
CA ARG A 3 30.74 -2.29 88.43
C ARG A 3 30.12 -2.74 87.13
N VAL A 4 30.15 -4.05 86.92
CA VAL A 4 29.42 -4.83 85.94
C VAL A 4 27.89 -4.66 86.09
N PHE A 5 27.16 -4.53 84.99
CA PHE A 5 25.76 -5.00 84.88
C PHE A 5 25.54 -5.73 83.54
N THR A 6 25.30 -7.01 83.65
CA THR A 6 24.87 -7.92 82.62
C THR A 6 23.39 -7.71 82.41
N ALA A 7 22.94 -7.49 81.20
CA ALA A 7 21.54 -7.60 80.81
C ALA A 7 21.45 -8.63 79.69
N ALA A 8 20.85 -9.72 79.96
CA ALA A 8 20.50 -10.77 78.98
C ALA A 8 19.33 -10.30 78.10
N PHE A 9 19.53 -10.26 76.76
CA PHE A 9 18.46 -9.98 75.85
C PHE A 9 18.02 -11.36 75.28
N LEU A 10 16.82 -11.82 75.59
CA LEU A 10 16.15 -12.92 74.96
C LEU A 10 15.74 -12.53 73.53
N LEU A 11 16.38 -13.15 72.56
CA LEU A 11 15.98 -13.04 71.13
C LEU A 11 14.86 -14.04 70.91
N SER A 12 13.63 -13.58 70.82
CA SER A 12 12.48 -14.35 70.36
C SER A 12 12.52 -14.36 68.86
N VAL A 13 12.94 -15.49 68.22
CA VAL A 13 12.87 -15.69 66.80
C VAL A 13 11.43 -15.99 66.44
N CYS A 14 10.68 -15.00 65.94
CA CYS A 14 9.44 -15.20 65.21
C CYS A 14 9.82 -15.66 63.79
N LEU A 15 9.77 -16.97 63.55
CA LEU A 15 9.70 -17.53 62.19
C LEU A 15 8.36 -17.15 61.57
N GLY A 16 8.34 -15.98 60.88
CA GLY A 16 7.29 -15.63 59.94
C GLY A 16 7.38 -16.56 58.72
N PHE A 17 6.52 -17.55 58.61
CA PHE A 17 6.30 -18.23 57.36
C PHE A 17 5.77 -17.18 56.37
N ILE A 18 6.65 -16.66 55.48
CA ILE A 18 6.22 -15.99 54.27
C ILE A 18 5.65 -17.09 53.40
N ASN A 19 4.32 -17.23 53.38
CA ASN A 19 3.63 -17.92 52.31
C ASN A 19 3.94 -17.20 51.01
N LEU A 20 4.98 -17.62 50.32
CA LEU A 20 5.08 -17.41 48.88
C LEU A 20 3.90 -18.20 48.29
N THR A 21 2.74 -17.55 48.14
CA THR A 21 1.72 -18.00 47.22
C THR A 21 2.39 -17.94 45.88
N GLY A 22 2.80 -19.12 45.38
CA GLY A 22 3.28 -19.23 44.01
C GLY A 22 2.21 -18.62 43.10
N GLN A 23 2.55 -17.57 42.40
CA GLN A 23 1.69 -17.02 41.36
C GLN A 23 1.48 -18.15 40.36
N GLU A 24 0.24 -18.69 40.27
CA GLU A 24 -0.05 -19.72 39.27
C GLU A 24 0.46 -19.31 37.92
N ALA A 25 1.21 -20.20 37.25
CA ALA A 25 1.74 -19.91 35.93
C ALA A 25 0.57 -19.63 34.97
N LYS A 26 0.61 -18.46 34.31
CA LYS A 26 -0.42 -18.09 33.36
C LYS A 26 -0.52 -19.14 32.25
N PRO A 27 -1.74 -19.47 31.77
CA PRO A 27 -1.90 -20.41 30.68
C PRO A 27 -1.30 -19.91 29.39
N ALA A 28 -0.83 -20.80 28.54
CA ALA A 28 -0.50 -20.51 27.17
C ALA A 28 -1.78 -20.23 26.36
N ILE A 29 -1.68 -19.41 25.30
CA ILE A 29 -2.78 -19.16 24.38
C ILE A 29 -2.98 -20.43 23.54
N THR A 30 -4.23 -20.84 23.38
CA THR A 30 -4.63 -21.94 22.49
C THR A 30 -5.37 -21.40 21.26
N THR A 31 -5.59 -22.24 20.26
CA THR A 31 -6.32 -21.86 19.04
C THR A 31 -7.76 -21.43 19.31
N GLU A 32 -8.39 -21.98 20.35
CA GLU A 32 -9.74 -21.62 20.80
C GLU A 32 -9.80 -20.20 21.36
N ASP A 33 -8.67 -19.70 21.88
CA ASP A 33 -8.58 -18.36 22.44
C ASP A 33 -8.42 -17.27 21.36
N TYR A 34 -8.00 -17.61 20.14
CA TYR A 34 -7.65 -16.62 19.11
C TYR A 34 -8.82 -15.70 18.74
N THR A 35 -10.06 -16.18 18.86
CA THR A 35 -11.29 -15.38 18.63
C THR A 35 -11.41 -14.18 19.55
N LYS A 36 -10.75 -14.21 20.73
CA LYS A 36 -10.78 -13.13 21.72
C LYS A 36 -9.90 -11.94 21.31
N TRP A 37 -8.96 -12.13 20.36
CA TRP A 37 -7.99 -11.10 19.98
C TRP A 37 -8.54 -10.09 19.00
N GLN A 38 -8.01 -8.88 19.10
CA GLN A 38 -8.43 -7.69 18.37
C GLN A 38 -7.24 -7.04 17.66
N ASN A 39 -7.50 -6.47 16.49
CA ASN A 39 -6.60 -5.59 15.77
C ASN A 39 -7.12 -4.16 15.83
N LEU A 40 -6.26 -3.22 16.23
CA LEU A 40 -6.57 -1.80 16.16
C LEU A 40 -6.57 -1.35 14.69
N GLY A 41 -7.71 -0.88 14.22
CA GLY A 41 -7.91 -0.36 12.87
C GLY A 41 -7.47 1.10 12.71
N SER A 42 -7.98 1.74 11.67
CA SER A 42 -7.73 3.16 11.39
C SER A 42 -8.30 4.05 12.49
N ALA A 43 -7.60 5.13 12.80
CA ALA A 43 -8.03 6.14 13.74
C ALA A 43 -8.06 7.53 13.09
N ALA A 44 -8.93 8.40 13.59
CA ALA A 44 -9.01 9.80 13.19
C ALA A 44 -9.27 10.69 14.40
N ILE A 45 -8.84 11.94 14.28
CA ILE A 45 -9.12 13.00 15.26
C ILE A 45 -9.91 14.11 14.58
N SER A 46 -10.92 14.65 15.25
CA SER A 46 -11.72 15.78 14.74
C SER A 46 -10.90 17.07 14.67
N ASP A 47 -11.33 18.01 13.82
CA ASP A 47 -10.61 19.27 13.59
C ASP A 47 -10.38 20.09 14.88
N ASN A 48 -11.30 20.03 15.84
CA ASN A 48 -11.17 20.70 17.14
C ASN A 48 -10.42 19.88 18.20
N GLY A 49 -9.96 18.67 17.87
CA GLY A 49 -9.20 17.79 18.77
C GLY A 49 -10.02 17.12 19.88
N LYS A 50 -11.36 17.34 19.94
CA LYS A 50 -12.19 16.83 21.04
C LYS A 50 -12.77 15.45 20.84
N TRP A 51 -12.69 14.91 19.62
CA TRP A 51 -13.23 13.59 19.28
C TRP A 51 -12.19 12.74 18.57
N ILE A 52 -12.06 11.51 19.05
CA ILE A 52 -11.19 10.51 18.43
C ILE A 52 -12.04 9.31 18.04
N SER A 53 -11.85 8.79 16.85
CA SER A 53 -12.46 7.54 16.42
C SER A 53 -11.41 6.49 16.12
N TRP A 54 -11.77 5.22 16.31
CA TRP A 54 -10.95 4.08 15.93
C TRP A 54 -11.81 2.85 15.61
N GLY A 55 -11.31 2.03 14.68
CA GLY A 55 -11.89 0.72 14.39
C GLY A 55 -11.26 -0.36 15.28
N ILE A 56 -12.04 -1.40 15.59
CA ILE A 56 -11.57 -2.67 16.15
C ILE A 56 -12.00 -3.78 15.21
N ARG A 57 -11.02 -4.61 14.79
CA ARG A 57 -11.26 -5.81 14.00
C ARG A 57 -10.95 -7.03 14.84
N TYR A 58 -11.93 -7.90 15.05
CA TYR A 58 -11.70 -9.16 15.71
C TYR A 58 -11.03 -10.16 14.78
N VAL A 59 -10.23 -11.06 15.32
CA VAL A 59 -9.60 -12.15 14.54
C VAL A 59 -10.65 -13.08 13.96
N ASP A 60 -11.72 -13.32 14.74
CA ASP A 60 -12.91 -14.05 14.31
C ASP A 60 -14.12 -13.42 15.01
N GLY A 61 -14.82 -12.54 14.31
CA GLY A 61 -15.95 -11.79 14.84
C GLY A 61 -16.22 -10.51 14.07
N ASP A 62 -17.19 -9.77 14.56
CA ASP A 62 -17.71 -8.59 13.86
C ASP A 62 -16.95 -7.32 14.21
N ASP A 63 -16.55 -6.59 13.19
CA ASP A 63 -15.84 -5.32 13.34
C ASP A 63 -16.70 -4.27 14.05
N SER A 64 -16.04 -3.42 14.82
CA SER A 64 -16.70 -2.34 15.57
C SER A 64 -15.96 -1.01 15.39
N LEU A 65 -16.69 0.09 15.45
CA LEU A 65 -16.18 1.45 15.43
C LEU A 65 -16.51 2.14 16.75
N TYR A 66 -15.53 2.86 17.29
CA TYR A 66 -15.69 3.65 18.51
C TYR A 66 -15.40 5.13 18.24
N ILE A 67 -16.13 6.01 18.94
CA ILE A 67 -15.91 7.46 18.93
C ILE A 67 -15.90 7.92 20.38
N LYS A 68 -14.81 8.57 20.81
CA LYS A 68 -14.61 9.03 22.20
C LYS A 68 -14.42 10.54 22.25
N ASN A 69 -15.11 11.16 23.20
CA ASN A 69 -14.85 12.55 23.56
C ASN A 69 -13.64 12.61 24.48
N THR A 70 -12.67 13.46 24.16
CA THR A 70 -11.39 13.59 24.90
C THR A 70 -11.55 14.31 26.23
N ASP A 71 -12.53 15.24 26.34
CA ASP A 71 -12.75 16.06 27.53
C ASP A 71 -13.62 15.33 28.55
N THR A 72 -14.71 14.70 28.10
CA THR A 72 -15.73 14.08 28.99
C THR A 72 -15.53 12.59 29.17
N GLY A 73 -14.75 11.94 28.29
CA GLY A 73 -14.61 10.49 28.28
C GLY A 73 -15.81 9.73 27.70
N LYS A 74 -16.88 10.43 27.25
CA LYS A 74 -18.07 9.79 26.63
C LYS A 74 -17.65 8.98 25.41
N VAL A 75 -18.11 7.72 25.32
CA VAL A 75 -17.80 6.80 24.22
C VAL A 75 -19.09 6.37 23.54
N PHE A 76 -19.08 6.41 22.21
CA PHE A 76 -20.07 5.76 21.34
C PHE A 76 -19.42 4.52 20.73
N GLY A 77 -20.10 3.38 20.73
CA GLY A 77 -19.63 2.12 20.11
C GLY A 77 -20.66 1.57 19.15
N TYR A 78 -20.22 1.19 17.95
CA TYR A 78 -21.07 0.75 16.86
C TYR A 78 -20.55 -0.53 16.22
N ALA A 79 -21.26 -1.62 16.38
CA ALA A 79 -20.98 -2.88 15.68
C ALA A 79 -21.22 -2.69 14.16
N PHE A 80 -20.52 -3.46 13.35
CA PHE A 80 -20.59 -3.47 11.87
C PHE A 80 -20.30 -2.11 11.21
N SER A 81 -19.70 -1.18 11.94
CA SER A 81 -19.47 0.19 11.45
C SER A 81 -17.99 0.42 11.10
N SER A 82 -17.78 1.21 10.06
CA SER A 82 -16.45 1.55 9.54
C SER A 82 -16.45 2.94 8.88
N THR A 83 -15.29 3.41 8.42
CA THR A 83 -15.16 4.61 7.58
C THR A 83 -15.85 5.83 8.19
N VAL A 84 -15.30 6.30 9.32
CA VAL A 84 -15.83 7.52 9.95
C VAL A 84 -15.28 8.77 9.28
N SER A 85 -16.13 9.82 9.19
CA SER A 85 -15.75 11.18 8.83
C SER A 85 -16.33 12.14 9.88
N PHE A 86 -15.55 13.14 10.29
CA PHE A 86 -16.05 14.25 11.11
C PHE A 86 -16.34 15.47 10.24
N SER A 87 -17.37 16.24 10.59
CA SER A 87 -17.60 17.55 9.99
C SER A 87 -16.49 18.53 10.41
N SER A 88 -16.16 19.51 9.56
CA SER A 88 -15.11 20.50 9.84
C SER A 88 -15.39 21.37 11.08
N ASP A 89 -16.64 21.53 11.47
CA ASP A 89 -17.04 22.18 12.73
C ASP A 89 -16.99 21.22 13.94
N SER A 90 -16.67 19.95 13.69
CA SER A 90 -16.57 18.88 14.70
C SER A 90 -17.83 18.63 15.52
N LYS A 91 -19.02 18.97 14.98
CA LYS A 91 -20.30 18.71 15.65
C LYS A 91 -20.95 17.40 15.21
N TRP A 92 -20.53 16.86 14.07
CA TRP A 92 -21.13 15.69 13.46
C TRP A 92 -20.07 14.63 13.12
N ALA A 93 -20.48 13.37 13.19
CA ALA A 93 -19.78 12.26 12.62
C ALA A 93 -20.68 11.47 11.68
N SER A 94 -20.14 11.00 10.57
CA SER A 94 -20.86 10.10 9.68
C SER A 94 -20.03 8.84 9.48
N MET A 95 -20.70 7.67 9.42
CA MET A 95 -20.04 6.38 9.31
C MET A 95 -20.85 5.38 8.48
N ARG A 96 -20.16 4.44 7.88
CA ARG A 96 -20.75 3.32 7.14
C ARG A 96 -21.22 2.24 8.11
N ILE A 97 -22.39 1.67 7.87
CA ILE A 97 -22.91 0.48 8.55
C ILE A 97 -22.91 -0.67 7.54
N GLY A 98 -22.21 -1.74 7.87
CA GLY A 98 -22.10 -2.97 7.10
C GLY A 98 -22.98 -4.08 7.67
N TYR A 99 -22.48 -5.30 7.53
CA TYR A 99 -23.11 -6.55 7.96
C TYR A 99 -22.11 -7.42 8.70
N SER A 100 -22.58 -8.42 9.42
CA SER A 100 -21.70 -9.46 9.97
C SER A 100 -21.00 -10.27 8.87
N GLU A 101 -19.88 -10.93 9.20
CA GLU A 101 -19.17 -11.80 8.25
C GLU A 101 -20.13 -12.85 7.68
N LYS A 102 -20.90 -13.52 8.55
CA LYS A 102 -21.89 -14.54 8.18
C LYS A 102 -22.99 -14.03 7.24
N GLU A 103 -23.49 -12.83 7.49
CA GLU A 103 -24.52 -12.21 6.61
C GLU A 103 -23.94 -11.87 5.25
N THR A 104 -22.70 -11.35 5.22
CA THR A 104 -21.99 -11.01 3.98
C THR A 104 -21.69 -12.26 3.16
N GLU A 105 -21.23 -13.35 3.78
CA GLU A 105 -21.03 -14.66 3.14
C GLU A 105 -22.35 -15.17 2.53
N LYS A 106 -23.42 -15.19 3.30
CA LYS A 106 -24.74 -15.64 2.85
C LYS A 106 -25.27 -14.80 1.68
N MET A 107 -25.07 -13.48 1.70
CA MET A 107 -25.47 -12.60 0.59
C MET A 107 -24.65 -12.94 -0.68
N THR A 108 -23.35 -13.16 -0.52
CA THR A 108 -22.45 -13.52 -1.62
C THR A 108 -22.81 -14.87 -2.24
N GLU A 109 -23.07 -15.88 -1.44
CA GLU A 109 -23.55 -17.19 -1.88
C GLU A 109 -24.87 -17.10 -2.66
N GLN A 110 -25.78 -16.25 -2.18
CA GLN A 110 -27.08 -15.99 -2.81
C GLN A 110 -26.97 -15.02 -4.00
N LYS A 111 -25.77 -14.55 -4.37
CA LYS A 111 -25.53 -13.53 -5.42
C LYS A 111 -26.35 -12.24 -5.21
N LYS A 112 -26.63 -11.91 -3.94
CA LYS A 112 -27.30 -10.66 -3.57
C LYS A 112 -26.27 -9.55 -3.41
N PRO A 113 -26.56 -8.33 -3.90
CA PRO A 113 -25.65 -7.20 -3.73
C PRO A 113 -25.56 -6.78 -2.26
N VAL A 114 -24.37 -6.60 -1.75
CA VAL A 114 -24.12 -6.04 -0.43
C VAL A 114 -24.26 -4.52 -0.53
N ARG A 115 -25.29 -3.94 0.11
CA ARG A 115 -25.54 -2.50 0.09
C ARG A 115 -25.46 -1.93 1.50
N PHE A 116 -24.55 -1.00 1.71
CA PHE A 116 -24.32 -0.36 3.00
C PHE A 116 -25.38 0.69 3.35
N LYS A 117 -25.41 1.05 4.63
CA LYS A 117 -26.16 2.18 5.17
C LYS A 117 -25.20 3.23 5.68
N THR A 118 -25.67 4.43 5.91
CA THR A 118 -24.89 5.51 6.52
C THR A 118 -25.58 6.00 7.78
N ARG A 119 -24.82 6.10 8.87
CA ARG A 119 -25.25 6.75 10.12
C ARG A 119 -24.67 8.15 10.17
N LEU A 120 -25.53 9.12 10.48
CA LEU A 120 -25.16 10.48 10.87
C LEU A 120 -25.41 10.63 12.36
N LEU A 121 -24.38 11.00 13.12
CA LEU A 121 -24.38 11.17 14.57
C LEU A 121 -24.14 12.63 14.92
N ASN A 122 -25.04 13.23 15.73
CA ASN A 122 -24.77 14.48 16.42
C ASN A 122 -23.90 14.21 17.63
N LEU A 123 -22.71 14.76 17.65
CA LEU A 123 -21.72 14.51 18.69
C LEU A 123 -22.05 15.19 20.04
N ALA A 124 -22.86 16.23 20.02
CA ALA A 124 -23.23 16.97 21.23
C ALA A 124 -24.25 16.20 22.09
N ASP A 125 -25.34 15.76 21.49
CA ASP A 125 -26.46 15.11 22.20
C ASP A 125 -26.54 13.59 21.98
N GLY A 126 -25.89 13.06 20.93
CA GLY A 126 -25.91 11.64 20.57
C GLY A 126 -27.12 11.24 19.71
N THR A 127 -27.87 12.18 19.17
CA THR A 127 -28.96 11.87 18.26
C THR A 127 -28.42 11.32 16.95
N GLU A 128 -29.15 10.35 16.39
CA GLU A 128 -28.72 9.60 15.21
C GLU A 128 -29.77 9.62 14.11
N LYS A 129 -29.30 9.59 12.86
CA LYS A 129 -30.12 9.36 11.68
C LYS A 129 -29.46 8.33 10.78
N ILE A 130 -30.23 7.32 10.34
CA ILE A 130 -29.75 6.27 9.45
C ILE A 130 -30.34 6.47 8.06
N PHE A 131 -29.49 6.34 7.05
CA PHE A 131 -29.85 6.38 5.64
C PHE A 131 -29.55 5.04 5.00
N GLU A 132 -30.54 4.47 4.34
CA GLU A 132 -30.46 3.17 3.67
C GLU A 132 -29.86 3.30 2.27
N ASN A 133 -29.19 2.23 1.79
CA ASN A 133 -28.70 2.15 0.40
C ASN A 133 -27.75 3.29 -0.01
N VAL A 134 -26.84 3.67 0.85
CA VAL A 134 -25.84 4.71 0.60
C VAL A 134 -24.50 4.06 0.26
N GLU A 135 -23.97 4.35 -0.92
CA GLU A 135 -22.67 3.86 -1.40
C GLU A 135 -21.49 4.66 -0.83
N SER A 136 -21.66 6.00 -0.84
CA SER A 136 -20.63 6.92 -0.35
C SER A 136 -21.24 8.17 0.27
N PHE A 137 -20.49 8.83 1.15
CA PHE A 137 -20.89 10.06 1.81
C PHE A 137 -19.68 10.96 2.09
N TYR A 138 -19.92 12.26 2.19
CA TYR A 138 -18.95 13.25 2.65
C TYR A 138 -19.64 14.50 3.18
N PHE A 139 -19.00 15.20 4.12
CA PHE A 139 -19.43 16.50 4.57
C PHE A 139 -18.98 17.60 3.63
N THR A 140 -19.79 18.63 3.44
CA THR A 140 -19.32 19.86 2.81
C THR A 140 -18.28 20.56 3.70
N ARG A 141 -17.34 21.29 3.09
CA ARG A 141 -16.24 21.91 3.84
C ARG A 141 -16.70 22.98 4.82
N ASP A 142 -17.83 23.63 4.55
CA ASP A 142 -18.48 24.61 5.44
C ASP A 142 -19.33 23.96 6.55
N ALA A 143 -19.32 22.61 6.65
CA ALA A 143 -20.15 21.83 7.57
C ALA A 143 -21.66 22.12 7.50
N SER A 144 -22.17 22.57 6.36
CA SER A 144 -23.59 22.82 6.19
C SER A 144 -24.38 21.55 5.85
N HIS A 145 -23.77 20.63 5.08
CA HIS A 145 -24.45 19.45 4.56
C HIS A 145 -23.62 18.16 4.72
N LEU A 146 -24.35 17.04 4.84
CA LEU A 146 -23.87 15.70 4.50
C LEU A 146 -24.45 15.34 3.13
N ILE A 147 -23.58 15.10 2.17
CA ILE A 147 -23.93 14.65 0.82
C ILE A 147 -23.71 13.15 0.75
N MET A 148 -24.73 12.42 0.28
CA MET A 148 -24.71 10.95 0.21
C MET A 148 -25.14 10.52 -1.18
N SER A 149 -24.38 9.59 -1.78
CA SER A 149 -24.70 8.99 -3.07
C SER A 149 -25.32 7.61 -2.85
N GLY A 150 -26.46 7.37 -3.44
CA GLY A 150 -27.08 6.06 -3.54
C GLY A 150 -26.30 5.12 -4.48
N TYR A 151 -26.62 3.84 -4.46
CA TYR A 151 -26.03 2.88 -5.39
C TYR A 151 -26.48 3.12 -6.83
N VAL A 152 -25.57 2.90 -7.76
CA VAL A 152 -25.88 2.99 -9.19
C VAL A 152 -26.88 1.88 -9.56
N GLY A 153 -28.01 2.28 -10.13
CA GLY A 153 -28.99 1.35 -10.70
C GLY A 153 -28.58 0.86 -12.11
N ASP A 154 -29.40 0.02 -12.70
CA ASP A 154 -29.20 -0.55 -14.04
C ASP A 154 -29.01 0.51 -15.14
N LYS A 155 -29.50 1.72 -14.90
CA LYS A 155 -29.45 2.86 -15.82
C LYS A 155 -28.21 3.75 -15.67
N ARG A 156 -27.22 3.34 -14.87
CA ARG A 156 -26.00 4.11 -14.57
C ARG A 156 -26.25 5.48 -13.91
N THR A 157 -27.39 5.68 -13.28
CA THR A 157 -27.74 6.84 -12.47
C THR A 157 -28.04 6.45 -11.04
N ARG A 158 -27.97 7.40 -10.14
CA ARG A 158 -28.19 7.23 -8.71
C ARG A 158 -28.99 8.38 -8.13
N ASP A 159 -29.53 8.19 -6.94
CA ASP A 159 -30.05 9.26 -6.12
C ASP A 159 -28.91 9.94 -5.36
N LEU A 160 -29.00 11.26 -5.23
CA LEU A 160 -28.10 12.06 -4.41
C LEU A 160 -28.90 12.71 -3.28
N PHE A 161 -28.58 12.38 -2.04
CA PHE A 161 -29.25 12.89 -0.85
C PHE A 161 -28.43 14.02 -0.24
N LEU A 162 -29.03 15.20 -0.08
CA LEU A 162 -28.44 16.37 0.57
C LEU A 162 -29.10 16.55 1.93
N CYS A 163 -28.43 16.17 3.00
CA CYS A 163 -28.89 16.37 4.37
C CYS A 163 -28.31 17.66 4.94
N HIS A 164 -29.13 18.67 5.12
CA HIS A 164 -28.73 19.92 5.80
C HIS A 164 -28.59 19.66 7.30
N LEU A 165 -27.39 19.82 7.83
CA LEU A 165 -27.05 19.32 9.16
C LEU A 165 -27.83 19.98 10.29
N SER A 166 -27.97 21.31 10.29
CA SER A 166 -28.61 22.01 11.40
C SER A 166 -30.14 21.82 11.45
N SER A 167 -30.81 21.67 10.29
CA SER A 167 -32.29 21.49 10.24
C SER A 167 -32.73 20.04 10.10
N GLY A 168 -31.80 19.11 9.78
CA GLY A 168 -32.10 17.71 9.49
C GLY A 168 -32.91 17.47 8.20
N ARG A 169 -33.20 18.54 7.41
CA ARG A 169 -33.91 18.45 6.14
C ARG A 169 -33.10 17.67 5.11
N VAL A 170 -33.75 16.77 4.36
CA VAL A 170 -33.14 15.99 3.30
C VAL A 170 -33.78 16.34 1.97
N LYS A 171 -32.96 16.74 1.00
CA LYS A 171 -33.37 16.90 -0.40
C LYS A 171 -32.82 15.73 -1.19
N ASN A 172 -33.65 15.07 -1.97
CA ASN A 172 -33.24 14.03 -2.93
C ASN A 172 -33.21 14.63 -4.34
N LEU A 173 -32.12 14.42 -5.04
CA LEU A 173 -31.92 14.68 -6.46
C LEU A 173 -31.81 13.32 -7.16
N GLY A 174 -32.78 13.00 -7.99
CA GLY A 174 -32.83 11.73 -8.75
C GLY A 174 -32.13 11.81 -10.10
N ASN A 175 -31.85 10.66 -10.70
CA ASN A 175 -31.24 10.52 -12.03
C ASN A 175 -29.86 11.18 -12.18
N ILE A 176 -29.08 11.24 -11.11
CA ILE A 176 -27.74 11.86 -11.12
C ILE A 176 -26.72 10.86 -11.66
N SER A 177 -25.98 11.25 -12.70
CA SER A 177 -24.85 10.47 -13.21
C SER A 177 -23.52 10.90 -12.58
N GLU A 178 -23.32 12.20 -12.39
CA GLU A 178 -22.12 12.77 -11.74
C GLU A 178 -22.51 13.95 -10.84
N SER A 179 -21.74 14.16 -9.78
CA SER A 179 -21.87 15.33 -8.92
C SER A 179 -20.54 15.71 -8.29
N ALA A 180 -20.31 17.00 -8.08
CA ALA A 180 -19.09 17.51 -7.45
C ALA A 180 -19.39 18.82 -6.71
N VAL A 181 -18.87 18.94 -5.48
CA VAL A 181 -18.92 20.16 -4.67
C VAL A 181 -17.65 20.96 -4.89
N ASN A 182 -17.77 22.28 -4.95
CA ASN A 182 -16.59 23.14 -5.04
C ASN A 182 -15.78 23.14 -3.73
N LYS A 183 -14.54 23.64 -3.77
CA LYS A 183 -13.63 23.66 -2.61
C LYS A 183 -14.19 24.42 -1.41
N ALA A 184 -14.96 25.47 -1.65
CA ALA A 184 -15.60 26.24 -0.57
C ALA A 184 -16.72 25.48 0.15
N GLY A 185 -17.28 24.43 -0.47
CA GLY A 185 -18.37 23.64 0.11
C GLY A 185 -19.76 24.23 -0.07
N ASN A 186 -19.92 25.31 -0.84
CA ASN A 186 -21.16 26.07 -0.94
C ASN A 186 -21.87 25.95 -2.32
N ARG A 187 -21.26 25.26 -3.29
CA ARG A 187 -21.82 25.02 -4.62
C ARG A 187 -21.70 23.55 -4.98
N LEU A 188 -22.81 22.96 -5.42
CA LEU A 188 -22.87 21.59 -5.94
C LEU A 188 -23.18 21.64 -7.44
N ALA A 189 -22.27 21.18 -8.26
CA ALA A 189 -22.55 20.92 -9.66
C ALA A 189 -22.97 19.46 -9.84
N TYR A 190 -23.98 19.20 -10.68
CA TYR A 190 -24.42 17.84 -10.96
C TYR A 190 -24.95 17.67 -12.37
N ILE A 191 -24.89 16.45 -12.86
CA ILE A 191 -25.38 16.03 -14.17
C ILE A 191 -26.64 15.18 -13.99
N ILE A 192 -27.73 15.61 -14.61
CA ILE A 192 -28.97 14.84 -14.73
C ILE A 192 -28.90 14.00 -15.99
N SER A 193 -29.22 12.71 -15.87
CA SER A 193 -29.31 11.76 -16.98
C SER A 193 -30.62 10.96 -16.88
N ALA A 194 -31.72 11.55 -17.33
CA ALA A 194 -33.05 10.93 -17.33
C ALA A 194 -33.13 9.82 -18.40
N GLU A 195 -34.01 8.84 -18.16
CA GLU A 195 -34.19 7.67 -19.05
C GLU A 195 -34.71 8.07 -20.43
N ASP A 196 -35.70 8.97 -20.46
CA ASP A 196 -36.30 9.50 -21.67
C ASP A 196 -35.49 10.64 -22.30
N LYS A 197 -34.34 10.98 -21.68
CA LYS A 197 -33.41 12.08 -22.04
C LYS A 197 -34.05 13.48 -21.97
N LYS A 198 -35.29 13.59 -21.65
CA LYS A 198 -35.90 14.87 -21.41
C LYS A 198 -35.45 15.40 -20.06
N GLY A 199 -34.92 16.60 -20.04
CA GLY A 199 -34.40 17.21 -18.83
C GLY A 199 -32.96 16.81 -18.49
N ASN A 200 -32.21 16.11 -19.39
CA ASN A 200 -30.77 15.96 -19.24
C ASN A 200 -30.09 17.33 -19.23
N GLY A 201 -29.13 17.51 -18.37
CA GLY A 201 -28.45 18.79 -18.27
C GLY A 201 -27.39 18.82 -17.19
N VAL A 202 -26.74 19.95 -17.11
CA VAL A 202 -25.76 20.29 -16.07
C VAL A 202 -26.29 21.46 -15.27
N GLU A 203 -26.43 21.26 -13.99
CA GLU A 203 -26.97 22.24 -13.07
C GLU A 203 -25.99 22.59 -11.97
N LEU A 204 -26.04 23.82 -11.50
CA LEU A 204 -25.30 24.35 -10.38
C LEU A 204 -26.25 24.77 -9.26
N LEU A 205 -26.19 24.06 -8.14
CA LEU A 205 -27.01 24.32 -6.94
C LEU A 205 -26.21 25.17 -5.95
N ASN A 206 -26.78 26.24 -5.50
CA ASN A 206 -26.35 26.98 -4.32
C ASN A 206 -26.86 26.25 -3.07
N LEU A 207 -25.93 25.74 -2.23
CA LEU A 207 -26.32 24.97 -1.05
C LEU A 207 -26.91 25.80 0.07
N ALA A 208 -26.73 27.13 0.07
CA ALA A 208 -27.27 28.02 1.11
C ALA A 208 -28.79 28.25 0.97
N ASP A 209 -29.26 28.43 -0.26
CA ASP A 209 -30.66 28.78 -0.55
C ASP A 209 -31.39 27.82 -1.49
N TYR A 210 -30.66 26.80 -1.96
CA TYR A 210 -31.15 25.82 -2.94
C TYR A 210 -31.55 26.40 -4.29
N SER A 211 -31.09 27.61 -4.64
CA SER A 211 -31.28 28.17 -5.97
C SER A 211 -30.46 27.39 -7.00
N VAL A 212 -31.03 27.16 -8.18
CA VAL A 212 -30.45 26.39 -9.27
C VAL A 212 -30.10 27.29 -10.43
N THR A 213 -28.91 27.18 -10.96
CA THR A 213 -28.50 27.81 -12.22
C THR A 213 -28.31 26.72 -13.27
N PHE A 214 -29.07 26.80 -14.37
CA PHE A 214 -28.91 25.90 -15.51
C PHE A 214 -27.66 26.31 -16.31
N LEU A 215 -26.70 25.39 -16.49
CA LEU A 215 -25.49 25.66 -17.25
C LEU A 215 -25.62 25.23 -18.71
N ASP A 216 -26.26 24.11 -18.96
CA ASP A 216 -26.66 23.60 -20.28
C ASP A 216 -27.70 22.51 -20.13
N ASN A 217 -28.63 22.41 -21.11
CA ASN A 217 -29.60 21.32 -21.17
C ASN A 217 -29.85 20.87 -22.62
N ASP A 218 -29.96 19.55 -22.80
CA ASP A 218 -30.21 18.93 -24.12
C ASP A 218 -30.69 17.49 -23.87
N THR A 219 -31.10 16.82 -24.94
CA THR A 219 -31.34 15.37 -24.96
C THR A 219 -30.02 14.54 -24.99
N ALA A 220 -28.86 15.20 -25.06
CA ALA A 220 -27.54 14.60 -25.02
C ALA A 220 -27.19 14.07 -23.62
N LEU A 221 -26.15 13.22 -23.54
CA LEU A 221 -25.53 12.85 -22.29
C LEU A 221 -24.39 13.80 -21.95
N TYR A 222 -24.19 14.02 -20.67
CA TYR A 222 -23.10 14.83 -20.15
C TYR A 222 -22.15 13.97 -19.32
N ARG A 223 -20.84 14.36 -19.26
CA ARG A 223 -19.77 13.62 -18.60
C ARG A 223 -18.72 14.56 -18.03
N SER A 224 -17.84 13.98 -17.19
CA SER A 224 -16.58 14.58 -16.77
C SER A 224 -16.73 15.96 -16.13
N LEU A 225 -17.60 16.05 -15.12
CA LEU A 225 -17.80 17.25 -14.33
C LEU A 225 -16.58 17.54 -13.45
N VAL A 226 -15.84 18.63 -13.72
CA VAL A 226 -14.55 18.94 -13.08
C VAL A 226 -14.47 20.38 -12.62
N TRP A 227 -14.32 20.58 -11.30
CA TRP A 227 -13.96 21.87 -10.73
C TRP A 227 -12.46 22.16 -10.94
N GLU A 228 -12.18 23.44 -11.17
CA GLU A 228 -10.81 23.93 -10.94
C GLU A 228 -10.47 23.82 -9.43
N ARG A 229 -9.17 23.74 -9.10
CA ARG A 229 -8.70 23.41 -7.74
C ARG A 229 -9.28 24.29 -6.63
N GLU A 230 -9.38 25.60 -6.86
CA GLU A 230 -9.95 26.55 -5.88
C GLU A 230 -11.47 26.65 -5.92
N GLY A 231 -12.11 26.02 -6.92
CA GLY A 231 -13.56 25.96 -7.05
C GLY A 231 -14.18 27.19 -7.70
N ASN A 232 -13.40 27.95 -8.48
CA ASN A 232 -13.84 29.18 -9.16
C ASN A 232 -14.25 28.96 -10.63
N ALA A 233 -13.91 27.80 -11.19
CA ALA A 233 -14.31 27.41 -12.53
C ALA A 233 -14.72 25.95 -12.58
N LEU A 234 -15.58 25.60 -13.54
CA LEU A 234 -16.13 24.27 -13.77
C LEU A 234 -15.98 23.91 -15.24
N ALA A 235 -15.67 22.66 -15.54
CA ALA A 235 -15.70 22.11 -16.89
C ALA A 235 -16.57 20.86 -16.94
N PHE A 236 -17.16 20.59 -18.11
CA PHE A 236 -17.88 19.37 -18.40
C PHE A 236 -17.89 19.08 -19.90
N MET A 237 -18.29 17.86 -20.24
CA MET A 237 -18.39 17.39 -21.63
C MET A 237 -19.84 17.12 -21.99
N LYS A 238 -20.23 17.47 -23.22
CA LYS A 238 -21.54 17.16 -23.82
C LYS A 238 -21.34 16.20 -24.98
N GLU A 239 -21.95 15.01 -24.87
CA GLU A 239 -21.89 13.97 -25.89
C GLU A 239 -22.63 14.38 -27.15
N TYR A 240 -22.08 14.07 -28.30
CA TYR A 240 -22.82 13.94 -29.55
C TYR A 240 -22.36 12.67 -30.30
N LYS A 241 -23.30 12.01 -30.95
CA LYS A 241 -23.06 10.74 -31.65
C LYS A 241 -22.97 10.97 -33.15
N ASP A 242 -21.94 10.42 -33.74
CA ASP A 242 -21.88 10.21 -35.17
C ASP A 242 -22.33 8.79 -35.52
N THR A 243 -23.24 8.65 -36.50
CA THR A 243 -23.80 7.36 -36.85
C THR A 243 -22.82 6.44 -37.58
N ALA A 244 -21.74 7.00 -38.11
CA ALA A 244 -20.68 6.26 -38.84
C ALA A 244 -19.69 5.56 -37.90
N TYR A 245 -19.61 5.99 -36.63
CA TYR A 245 -18.64 5.52 -35.66
C TYR A 245 -19.28 4.83 -34.45
N THR A 246 -18.48 4.01 -33.73
CA THR A 246 -18.93 3.21 -32.60
C THR A 246 -19.03 4.09 -31.34
N GLU A 247 -18.05 4.94 -31.14
CA GLU A 247 -17.91 5.78 -29.95
C GLU A 247 -18.62 7.11 -30.12
N ALA A 248 -18.86 7.79 -29.00
CA ALA A 248 -19.29 9.16 -28.96
C ALA A 248 -18.12 10.14 -29.11
N ASN A 249 -18.40 11.33 -29.59
CA ASN A 249 -17.53 12.50 -29.50
C ASN A 249 -18.11 13.49 -28.49
N TYR A 250 -17.31 14.44 -28.04
CA TYR A 250 -17.74 15.42 -27.03
C TYR A 250 -17.44 16.85 -27.42
N LYS A 251 -18.34 17.77 -27.04
CA LYS A 251 -18.07 19.19 -26.93
C LYS A 251 -17.56 19.47 -25.52
N LEU A 252 -16.58 20.33 -25.38
CA LEU A 252 -16.08 20.80 -24.10
C LEU A 252 -16.81 22.08 -23.69
N PHE A 253 -17.19 22.16 -22.43
CA PHE A 253 -17.78 23.36 -21.82
C PHE A 253 -16.89 23.79 -20.65
N THR A 254 -16.72 25.11 -20.53
CA THR A 254 -16.09 25.75 -19.37
C THR A 254 -17.00 26.83 -18.83
N VAL A 255 -17.07 26.93 -17.51
CA VAL A 255 -17.83 27.93 -16.79
C VAL A 255 -16.90 28.65 -15.84
N ARG A 256 -16.70 29.96 -16.04
CA ARG A 256 -15.88 30.81 -15.16
C ARG A 256 -16.77 31.86 -14.50
N ASN A 257 -16.29 32.61 -13.51
CA ASN A 257 -17.02 33.65 -12.79
C ASN A 257 -18.32 33.16 -12.12
N ILE A 258 -18.27 31.97 -11.58
CA ILE A 258 -19.44 31.24 -11.03
C ILE A 258 -20.19 32.00 -9.93
N SER A 259 -19.48 32.84 -9.17
CA SER A 259 -20.05 33.58 -8.03
C SER A 259 -20.83 34.84 -8.45
N THR A 260 -20.67 35.30 -9.68
CA THR A 260 -21.32 36.53 -10.19
C THR A 260 -22.22 36.23 -11.37
N LYS A 261 -21.72 36.34 -12.60
CA LYS A 261 -22.42 35.96 -13.82
C LYS A 261 -21.56 34.88 -14.52
N PRO A 262 -22.05 33.64 -14.63
CA PRO A 262 -21.29 32.59 -15.28
C PRO A 262 -20.88 32.94 -16.72
N ASP A 263 -19.59 32.94 -17.04
CA ASP A 263 -19.03 33.02 -18.39
C ASP A 263 -18.91 31.60 -18.94
N ILE A 264 -19.83 31.20 -19.78
CA ILE A 264 -19.89 29.87 -20.37
C ILE A 264 -19.26 29.92 -21.76
N ARG A 265 -18.22 29.11 -21.97
CA ARG A 265 -17.56 28.92 -23.25
C ARG A 265 -17.68 27.47 -23.69
N ALA A 266 -17.80 27.24 -24.99
CA ALA A 266 -17.89 25.91 -25.57
C ALA A 266 -16.90 25.76 -26.72
N PHE A 267 -16.22 24.60 -26.74
CA PHE A 267 -15.41 24.19 -27.88
C PHE A 267 -16.06 22.97 -28.53
N SER A 268 -16.29 23.08 -29.84
CA SER A 268 -16.77 21.98 -30.66
C SER A 268 -15.65 21.45 -31.56
N PRO A 269 -15.35 20.16 -31.54
CA PRO A 269 -14.36 19.58 -32.45
C PRO A 269 -14.82 19.55 -33.92
N ALA A 270 -16.13 19.63 -34.17
CA ALA A 270 -16.68 19.66 -35.51
C ALA A 270 -16.20 20.89 -36.30
N GLY A 271 -15.49 20.66 -37.41
CA GLY A 271 -14.92 21.75 -38.26
C GLY A 271 -13.63 22.36 -37.70
N SER A 272 -13.10 21.87 -36.57
CA SER A 272 -11.81 22.32 -36.04
C SER A 272 -10.66 21.66 -36.77
N GLN A 273 -9.76 22.47 -37.33
CA GLN A 273 -8.53 21.98 -37.97
C GLN A 273 -7.49 21.43 -36.96
N ALA A 274 -7.67 21.76 -35.66
CA ALA A 274 -6.74 21.35 -34.61
C ALA A 274 -6.94 19.90 -34.19
N ILE A 275 -8.15 19.32 -34.40
CA ILE A 275 -8.42 17.90 -34.13
C ILE A 275 -8.49 17.18 -35.48
N PRO A 276 -7.58 16.20 -35.73
CA PRO A 276 -7.61 15.44 -36.99
C PRO A 276 -8.96 14.78 -37.25
N GLU A 277 -9.40 14.71 -38.51
CA GLU A 277 -10.71 14.20 -38.93
C GLU A 277 -11.02 12.79 -38.39
N LYS A 278 -10.00 11.94 -38.26
CA LYS A 278 -10.10 10.57 -37.75
C LYS A 278 -10.02 10.49 -36.23
N MET A 279 -10.07 11.62 -35.53
CA MET A 279 -9.95 11.68 -34.07
C MET A 279 -11.16 12.34 -33.43
N ARG A 280 -11.41 11.99 -32.17
CA ARG A 280 -12.52 12.49 -31.35
C ARG A 280 -12.03 12.90 -29.97
N ILE A 281 -12.74 13.80 -29.30
CA ILE A 281 -12.57 14.02 -27.86
C ILE A 281 -13.13 12.81 -27.13
N SER A 282 -12.36 12.28 -26.17
CA SER A 282 -12.66 11.04 -25.45
C SER A 282 -12.97 11.33 -23.96
N GLU A 283 -14.02 10.69 -23.43
CA GLU A 283 -14.34 10.70 -22.01
C GLU A 283 -13.33 9.92 -21.14
N ALA A 284 -12.47 9.11 -21.77
CA ALA A 284 -11.44 8.34 -21.06
C ALA A 284 -10.39 9.23 -20.36
N TYR A 285 -10.23 10.46 -20.83
CA TYR A 285 -9.40 11.48 -20.16
C TYR A 285 -10.29 12.55 -19.54
N ARG A 286 -10.34 12.60 -18.22
CA ARG A 286 -11.06 13.63 -17.49
C ARG A 286 -10.34 14.98 -17.66
N PRO A 287 -11.02 16.07 -18.07
CA PRO A 287 -10.38 17.36 -18.28
C PRO A 287 -9.62 17.87 -17.05
N VAL A 288 -8.53 18.60 -17.29
CA VAL A 288 -7.69 19.20 -16.23
C VAL A 288 -7.53 20.69 -16.50
N TRP A 289 -7.73 21.50 -15.47
CA TRP A 289 -7.55 22.94 -15.54
C TRP A 289 -6.10 23.34 -15.34
N SER A 290 -5.62 24.35 -16.10
CA SER A 290 -4.43 25.09 -15.69
C SER A 290 -4.71 25.92 -14.43
N LYS A 291 -3.68 26.24 -13.66
CA LYS A 291 -3.78 27.00 -12.41
C LYS A 291 -4.42 28.39 -12.62
N ASP A 292 -4.20 29.01 -13.76
CA ASP A 292 -4.74 30.34 -14.11
C ASP A 292 -6.11 30.30 -14.77
N MET A 293 -6.73 29.13 -14.89
CA MET A 293 -8.04 28.90 -15.52
C MET A 293 -8.13 29.35 -17.00
N LYS A 294 -7.00 29.49 -17.70
CA LYS A 294 -6.99 29.90 -19.12
C LYS A 294 -6.92 28.74 -20.08
N THR A 295 -6.46 27.57 -19.61
CA THR A 295 -6.27 26.38 -20.43
C THR A 295 -7.02 25.19 -19.80
N LEU A 296 -7.75 24.46 -20.64
CA LEU A 296 -8.35 23.18 -20.31
C LEU A 296 -7.63 22.08 -21.08
N PHE A 297 -7.04 21.13 -20.39
CA PHE A 297 -6.43 19.93 -20.97
C PHE A 297 -7.46 18.83 -21.11
N PHE A 298 -7.40 18.10 -22.23
CA PHE A 298 -8.35 17.04 -22.53
C PHE A 298 -7.72 15.95 -23.41
N GLY A 299 -8.38 14.78 -23.45
CA GLY A 299 -7.90 13.63 -24.21
C GLY A 299 -8.57 13.52 -25.58
N VAL A 300 -7.79 13.16 -26.59
CA VAL A 300 -8.24 12.89 -27.95
C VAL A 300 -7.74 11.53 -28.40
N TYR A 301 -8.60 10.74 -29.06
CA TYR A 301 -8.23 9.44 -29.60
C TYR A 301 -8.93 9.16 -30.94
N THR A 302 -8.52 8.10 -31.60
CA THR A 302 -9.07 7.71 -32.89
C THR A 302 -10.52 7.24 -32.83
N TRP A 303 -11.28 7.47 -33.90
CA TRP A 303 -12.59 6.89 -34.10
C TRP A 303 -12.51 5.43 -34.56
N THR A 304 -13.44 4.58 -34.13
CA THR A 304 -13.63 3.23 -34.67
C THR A 304 -14.83 3.22 -35.62
N PRO A 305 -14.63 3.09 -36.94
CA PRO A 305 -15.76 2.99 -37.88
C PRO A 305 -16.67 1.81 -37.55
N LYS A 306 -17.97 2.01 -37.64
CA LYS A 306 -18.91 0.90 -37.49
C LYS A 306 -18.71 -0.09 -38.62
N PRO A 307 -18.71 -1.40 -38.34
CA PRO A 307 -18.63 -2.39 -39.37
C PRO A 307 -19.78 -2.23 -40.40
N VAL A 308 -19.43 -2.15 -41.65
CA VAL A 308 -20.41 -2.13 -42.75
C VAL A 308 -21.17 -3.45 -42.71
N LYS A 309 -22.50 -3.42 -42.55
CA LYS A 309 -23.32 -4.64 -42.63
C LYS A 309 -23.09 -5.27 -43.98
N ALA A 310 -22.46 -6.43 -44.04
CA ALA A 310 -22.31 -7.19 -45.25
C ALA A 310 -23.70 -7.45 -45.84
N LYS A 311 -23.92 -7.09 -47.09
CA LYS A 311 -25.10 -7.49 -47.83
C LYS A 311 -24.97 -8.96 -48.15
N SER A 312 -25.80 -9.76 -47.53
CA SER A 312 -26.26 -11.12 -47.85
C SER A 312 -25.94 -12.27 -46.92
N GLY A 313 -26.94 -12.96 -46.50
CA GLY A 313 -27.19 -14.38 -46.53
C GLY A 313 -26.59 -15.31 -45.50
N THR A 314 -25.51 -14.94 -44.79
CA THR A 314 -25.01 -15.66 -43.61
C THR A 314 -24.94 -14.71 -42.46
N SER A 315 -25.72 -14.95 -41.39
CA SER A 315 -25.70 -14.10 -40.24
C SER A 315 -24.29 -14.13 -39.61
N ALA A 316 -23.58 -12.98 -39.65
CA ALA A 316 -22.31 -12.82 -38.94
C ALA A 316 -22.41 -13.09 -37.42
N ALA A 317 -23.61 -13.33 -36.92
CA ALA A 317 -23.88 -13.67 -35.53
C ALA A 317 -23.51 -15.13 -35.17
N ASP A 318 -23.31 -16.02 -36.12
CA ASP A 318 -23.00 -17.44 -35.88
C ASP A 318 -21.54 -17.82 -36.12
N ALA A 319 -20.71 -16.92 -36.62
CA ALA A 319 -19.28 -17.19 -36.77
C ALA A 319 -18.58 -17.06 -35.42
N LYS A 320 -18.47 -18.17 -34.68
CA LYS A 320 -17.59 -18.24 -33.52
C LYS A 320 -16.15 -17.98 -33.97
N LEU A 321 -15.55 -16.87 -33.51
CA LEU A 321 -14.13 -16.64 -33.72
C LEU A 321 -13.33 -17.72 -32.96
N PRO A 322 -12.21 -18.23 -33.53
CA PRO A 322 -11.33 -19.12 -32.79
C PRO A 322 -10.76 -18.44 -31.56
N GLY A 323 -10.67 -19.16 -30.46
CA GLY A 323 -10.01 -18.68 -29.25
C GLY A 323 -8.48 -18.71 -29.39
N LEU A 324 -7.92 -17.93 -30.30
CA LEU A 324 -6.52 -17.97 -30.69
C LEU A 324 -5.84 -16.66 -30.31
N ASP A 325 -4.77 -16.75 -29.53
CA ASP A 325 -3.78 -15.68 -29.37
C ASP A 325 -2.53 -16.01 -30.18
N ILE A 326 -2.02 -15.04 -30.90
CA ILE A 326 -0.78 -15.22 -31.69
C ILE A 326 0.33 -14.50 -30.93
N TRP A 327 1.27 -15.24 -30.35
CA TRP A 327 2.46 -14.72 -29.70
C TRP A 327 3.58 -14.60 -30.73
N HIS A 328 4.06 -13.37 -30.90
CA HIS A 328 5.11 -13.09 -31.86
C HIS A 328 6.33 -12.50 -31.15
N TRP A 329 7.53 -12.89 -31.56
CA TRP A 329 8.77 -12.42 -30.93
C TRP A 329 8.98 -10.91 -31.01
N LYS A 330 8.26 -10.20 -31.87
CA LYS A 330 8.24 -8.74 -31.98
C LYS A 330 7.15 -8.09 -31.16
N ASP A 331 6.35 -8.85 -30.40
CA ASP A 331 5.30 -8.27 -29.57
C ASP A 331 5.94 -7.37 -28.47
N ASP A 332 5.47 -6.15 -28.38
CA ASP A 332 5.82 -5.22 -27.32
C ASP A 332 4.60 -4.33 -26.99
N PRO A 333 4.02 -4.52 -25.80
CA PRO A 333 4.29 -5.59 -24.84
C PRO A 333 3.79 -6.97 -25.33
N ILE A 334 4.25 -8.03 -24.68
CA ILE A 334 3.81 -9.42 -25.02
C ILE A 334 2.34 -9.66 -24.71
N GLN A 335 1.71 -10.68 -25.35
CA GLN A 335 0.27 -10.96 -25.25
C GLN A 335 -0.29 -11.04 -23.81
N PRO A 336 0.36 -11.70 -22.84
CA PRO A 336 -0.14 -11.70 -21.47
C PRO A 336 -0.24 -10.29 -20.87
N ARG A 337 0.72 -9.41 -21.13
CA ARG A 337 0.70 -8.02 -20.69
C ARG A 337 -0.42 -7.23 -21.36
N GLN A 338 -0.59 -7.36 -22.66
CA GLN A 338 -1.66 -6.72 -23.43
C GLN A 338 -3.05 -7.10 -22.87
N LYS A 339 -3.27 -8.35 -22.45
CA LYS A 339 -4.53 -8.77 -21.81
C LYS A 339 -4.80 -8.02 -20.51
N ILE A 340 -3.78 -7.82 -19.69
CA ILE A 340 -3.90 -7.10 -18.40
C ILE A 340 -4.10 -5.61 -18.64
N THR A 341 -3.35 -5.04 -19.57
CA THR A 341 -3.42 -3.60 -19.87
C THR A 341 -4.58 -3.22 -20.78
N TYR A 342 -5.34 -4.17 -21.31
CA TYR A 342 -6.40 -3.95 -22.31
C TYR A 342 -7.30 -2.75 -22.00
N ASN A 343 -7.81 -2.64 -20.77
CA ASN A 343 -8.69 -1.53 -20.39
C ASN A 343 -7.95 -0.19 -20.38
N THR A 344 -6.68 -0.17 -19.97
CA THR A 344 -5.83 1.03 -19.99
C THR A 344 -5.53 1.45 -21.42
N ASP A 345 -5.16 0.50 -22.25
CA ASP A 345 -4.80 0.74 -23.65
C ASP A 345 -6.03 1.16 -24.48
N ASN A 346 -7.18 0.55 -24.23
CA ASN A 346 -8.45 0.91 -24.85
C ASN A 346 -8.94 2.32 -24.42
N ASN A 347 -8.50 2.80 -23.27
CA ASN A 347 -8.79 4.14 -22.75
C ASN A 347 -7.65 5.13 -22.99
N PHE A 348 -6.65 4.76 -23.78
CA PHE A 348 -5.54 5.65 -24.13
C PHE A 348 -6.03 6.90 -24.87
N THR A 349 -5.40 8.04 -24.62
CA THR A 349 -5.67 9.30 -25.31
C THR A 349 -4.39 10.13 -25.48
N TYR A 350 -4.30 10.82 -26.57
CA TYR A 350 -3.35 11.92 -26.74
C TYR A 350 -3.82 13.15 -25.99
N LEU A 351 -2.89 13.89 -25.40
CA LEU A 351 -3.15 15.09 -24.64
C LEU A 351 -3.23 16.32 -25.54
N PHE A 352 -4.28 17.09 -25.37
CA PHE A 352 -4.52 18.37 -26.05
C PHE A 352 -4.78 19.48 -25.04
N ALA A 353 -4.52 20.70 -25.41
CA ALA A 353 -4.82 21.91 -24.64
C ALA A 353 -5.78 22.83 -25.43
N TRP A 354 -6.86 23.25 -24.80
CA TRP A 354 -7.74 24.30 -25.28
C TRP A 354 -7.46 25.59 -24.51
N ASN A 355 -6.87 26.60 -25.19
CA ASN A 355 -6.78 27.94 -24.66
C ASN A 355 -8.15 28.63 -24.82
N ILE A 356 -8.81 28.89 -23.71
CA ILE A 356 -10.21 29.29 -23.65
C ILE A 356 -10.37 30.72 -24.20
N ASP A 357 -9.47 31.65 -23.87
CA ASP A 357 -9.58 33.07 -24.27
C ASP A 357 -9.31 33.29 -25.76
N GLN A 358 -8.34 32.57 -26.31
CA GLN A 358 -7.99 32.60 -27.74
C GLN A 358 -8.84 31.67 -28.60
N ASN A 359 -9.57 30.77 -27.96
CA ASN A 359 -10.31 29.69 -28.60
C ASN A 359 -9.43 28.84 -29.55
N SER A 360 -8.15 28.63 -29.16
CA SER A 360 -7.18 27.84 -29.91
C SER A 360 -6.92 26.50 -29.23
N VAL A 361 -6.69 25.44 -30.02
CA VAL A 361 -6.40 24.09 -29.52
C VAL A 361 -5.04 23.66 -30.04
N ILE A 362 -4.23 23.09 -29.15
CA ILE A 362 -2.87 22.62 -29.43
C ILE A 362 -2.78 21.15 -29.08
N ARG A 363 -2.22 20.33 -29.96
CA ARG A 363 -1.83 18.92 -29.70
C ARG A 363 -0.50 18.92 -28.95
N LEU A 364 -0.48 18.24 -27.77
CA LEU A 364 0.69 18.22 -26.88
C LEU A 364 1.43 16.88 -26.90
N THR A 365 0.70 15.79 -27.15
CA THR A 365 1.28 14.45 -27.35
C THR A 365 0.80 13.85 -28.66
N ASP A 366 1.57 12.92 -29.21
CA ASP A 366 1.33 12.30 -30.52
C ASP A 366 1.82 10.85 -30.53
N GLU A 367 2.00 10.29 -31.72
CA GLU A 367 2.41 8.89 -31.94
C GLU A 367 3.85 8.62 -31.50
N GLU A 368 4.70 9.64 -31.40
CA GLU A 368 6.07 9.51 -30.88
C GLU A 368 6.13 9.84 -29.39
N LEU A 369 5.47 10.92 -28.99
CA LEU A 369 5.40 11.39 -27.61
C LEU A 369 4.08 10.95 -26.99
N THR A 370 3.97 9.68 -26.61
CA THR A 370 2.69 9.06 -26.26
C THR A 370 2.13 9.51 -24.91
N ARG A 371 2.97 9.91 -23.99
CA ARG A 371 2.58 10.31 -22.63
C ARG A 371 3.06 11.70 -22.29
N GLY A 372 2.28 12.43 -21.47
CA GLY A 372 2.62 13.78 -21.06
C GLY A 372 2.23 14.08 -19.62
N MET A 373 3.14 14.69 -18.86
CA MET A 373 2.92 15.20 -17.50
C MET A 373 2.81 16.72 -17.53
N ILE A 374 1.64 17.26 -17.19
CA ILE A 374 1.39 18.70 -17.14
C ILE A 374 2.20 19.32 -15.98
N THR A 375 2.90 20.43 -16.24
CA THR A 375 3.60 21.19 -15.18
C THR A 375 2.63 21.86 -14.22
N GLY A 376 3.08 22.16 -13.00
CA GLY A 376 2.21 22.72 -11.94
C GLY A 376 1.48 24.01 -12.31
N ASP A 377 2.03 24.82 -13.22
CA ASP A 377 1.39 26.04 -13.74
C ASP A 377 0.51 25.80 -14.99
N GLY A 378 0.62 24.61 -15.59
CA GLY A 378 -0.09 24.25 -16.82
C GLY A 378 0.44 24.91 -18.09
N LYS A 379 1.64 25.51 -18.09
CA LYS A 379 2.20 26.19 -19.27
C LYS A 379 3.08 25.29 -20.12
N HIS A 380 3.49 24.14 -19.55
CA HIS A 380 4.30 23.16 -20.26
C HIS A 380 3.80 21.75 -19.95
N VAL A 381 4.20 20.82 -20.80
CA VAL A 381 4.05 19.38 -20.60
C VAL A 381 5.43 18.74 -20.76
N ILE A 382 5.79 17.86 -19.82
CA ILE A 382 6.91 16.94 -20.01
C ILE A 382 6.36 15.73 -20.75
N ALA A 383 6.65 15.62 -22.03
CA ALA A 383 6.27 14.50 -22.87
C ALA A 383 7.41 13.49 -23.00
N MET A 384 7.08 12.21 -23.22
CA MET A 384 8.09 11.14 -23.30
C MET A 384 7.89 10.25 -24.52
N ASN A 385 9.03 9.88 -25.14
CA ASN A 385 9.13 8.89 -26.20
C ASN A 385 9.79 7.62 -25.64
N GLU A 386 9.08 6.52 -25.65
CA GLU A 386 9.56 5.20 -25.22
C GLU A 386 9.93 4.30 -26.40
N SER A 387 9.41 4.58 -27.59
CA SER A 387 9.48 3.69 -28.76
C SER A 387 10.91 3.41 -29.23
N LEU A 388 11.84 4.34 -29.02
CA LEU A 388 13.24 4.20 -29.41
C LEU A 388 14.02 3.13 -28.64
N TYR A 389 13.51 2.75 -27.45
CA TYR A 389 14.21 1.87 -26.50
C TYR A 389 13.44 0.59 -26.21
N ARG A 390 12.47 0.24 -27.06
CA ARG A 390 11.63 -0.94 -26.97
C ARG A 390 12.10 -2.05 -27.89
N PRO A 391 11.95 -3.34 -27.49
CA PRO A 391 11.48 -3.82 -26.19
C PRO A 391 12.53 -3.64 -25.09
N ALA A 392 12.08 -3.28 -23.88
CA ALA A 392 12.95 -3.07 -22.73
C ALA A 392 13.02 -4.38 -21.89
N PHE A 393 14.19 -5.02 -21.86
CA PHE A 393 14.42 -6.25 -21.06
C PHE A 393 14.94 -5.94 -19.66
N ARG A 394 15.54 -4.79 -19.48
CA ARG A 394 16.07 -4.26 -18.22
C ARG A 394 15.32 -3.01 -17.80
N GLU A 395 16.00 -1.89 -17.68
CA GLU A 395 15.40 -0.60 -17.32
C GLU A 395 14.67 0.01 -18.52
N GLU A 396 13.49 0.56 -18.27
CA GLU A 396 12.77 1.35 -19.25
C GLU A 396 13.48 2.71 -19.43
N LEU A 397 13.72 3.10 -20.66
CA LEU A 397 14.36 4.35 -21.03
C LEU A 397 13.45 5.18 -21.92
N TYR A 398 13.60 6.49 -21.84
CA TYR A 398 12.77 7.46 -22.54
C TYR A 398 13.61 8.65 -23.02
N ASP A 399 13.21 9.24 -24.12
CA ASP A 399 13.55 10.63 -24.40
C ASP A 399 12.46 11.54 -23.86
N PHE A 400 12.84 12.52 -23.07
CA PHE A 400 11.94 13.49 -22.48
C PHE A 400 11.99 14.82 -23.22
N TYR A 401 10.82 15.40 -23.47
CA TYR A 401 10.67 16.69 -24.16
C TYR A 401 9.85 17.65 -23.31
N ILE A 402 10.17 18.92 -23.35
CA ILE A 402 9.31 20.01 -22.88
C ILE A 402 8.47 20.48 -24.07
N VAL A 403 7.16 20.49 -23.90
CA VAL A 403 6.19 20.95 -24.88
C VAL A 403 5.46 22.17 -24.31
N ASN A 404 5.53 23.30 -25.07
CA ASN A 404 4.80 24.51 -24.70
C ASN A 404 3.30 24.35 -24.97
N THR A 405 2.44 24.60 -23.98
CA THR A 405 0.99 24.37 -24.10
C THR A 405 0.24 25.38 -24.96
N LEU A 406 0.86 26.53 -25.30
CA LEU A 406 0.27 27.56 -26.16
C LEU A 406 0.72 27.45 -27.62
N THR A 407 1.97 27.03 -27.85
CA THR A 407 2.57 26.98 -29.19
C THR A 407 2.71 25.59 -29.75
N GLY A 408 2.76 24.58 -28.89
CA GLY A 408 3.09 23.20 -29.26
C GLY A 408 4.58 22.99 -29.56
N GLU A 409 5.42 23.99 -29.36
CA GLU A 409 6.87 23.88 -29.53
C GLU A 409 7.45 22.82 -28.62
N LYS A 410 8.26 21.91 -29.19
CA LYS A 410 8.90 20.79 -28.50
C LYS A 410 10.39 21.05 -28.38
N LYS A 411 10.96 20.84 -27.20
CA LYS A 411 12.39 20.91 -26.93
C LYS A 411 12.85 19.69 -26.19
N LEU A 412 13.91 19.02 -26.65
CA LEU A 412 14.51 17.88 -25.95
C LEU A 412 15.01 18.32 -24.57
N LEU A 413 14.63 17.57 -23.55
CA LEU A 413 15.00 17.77 -22.16
C LEU A 413 16.10 16.79 -21.72
N LEU A 414 15.87 15.50 -21.88
CA LEU A 414 16.82 14.43 -21.57
C LEU A 414 16.66 13.31 -22.61
N GLU A 415 17.77 12.76 -23.03
CA GLU A 415 17.86 11.63 -23.96
C GLU A 415 18.24 10.36 -23.20
N LYS A 416 17.63 9.23 -23.56
CA LYS A 416 17.94 7.90 -23.05
C LYS A 416 18.00 7.89 -21.51
N PHE A 417 16.93 8.31 -20.86
CA PHE A 417 16.90 8.54 -19.43
C PHE A 417 15.74 7.77 -18.77
N PRO A 418 15.94 7.15 -17.56
CA PRO A 418 14.93 6.27 -17.01
C PRO A 418 13.72 7.00 -16.43
N MET A 419 13.89 8.16 -15.79
CA MET A 419 12.78 8.79 -15.09
C MET A 419 13.04 10.24 -14.70
N ILE A 420 12.06 11.09 -14.94
CA ILE A 420 11.94 12.40 -14.28
C ILE A 420 11.11 12.23 -13.00
N SER A 421 11.66 12.64 -11.87
CA SER A 421 11.04 12.42 -10.54
C SER A 421 9.82 13.33 -10.28
N GLY A 422 9.56 14.30 -11.13
CA GLY A 422 8.40 15.19 -11.05
C GLY A 422 8.68 16.64 -11.46
N THR A 423 7.66 17.50 -11.31
CA THR A 423 7.76 18.95 -11.52
C THR A 423 7.50 19.69 -10.22
N SER A 424 8.00 20.92 -10.15
CA SER A 424 7.71 21.80 -9.02
C SER A 424 6.24 22.27 -9.04
N PRO A 425 5.64 22.62 -7.89
CA PRO A 425 4.25 23.06 -7.78
C PRO A 425 3.87 24.29 -8.58
N GLU A 426 4.82 25.22 -8.77
CA GLU A 426 4.63 26.42 -9.60
C GLU A 426 5.07 26.21 -11.06
N GLY A 427 5.47 24.96 -11.42
CA GLY A 427 5.76 24.56 -12.80
C GLY A 427 7.08 25.06 -13.36
N ARG A 428 7.95 25.62 -12.55
CA ARG A 428 9.22 26.18 -13.02
C ARG A 428 10.29 25.13 -13.27
N TYR A 429 10.32 24.06 -12.47
CA TYR A 429 11.39 23.09 -12.48
C TYR A 429 10.89 21.67 -12.75
N ALA A 430 11.68 20.90 -13.50
CA ALA A 430 11.64 19.44 -13.52
C ALA A 430 12.82 18.90 -12.71
N ILE A 431 12.56 17.92 -11.84
CA ILE A 431 13.58 17.31 -10.97
C ILE A 431 13.89 15.89 -11.42
N TYR A 432 15.18 15.55 -11.45
CA TYR A 432 15.64 14.20 -11.81
C TYR A 432 16.96 13.88 -11.11
N PHE A 433 17.28 12.57 -11.03
CA PHE A 433 18.50 12.10 -10.39
C PHE A 433 19.46 11.57 -11.46
N LYS A 434 20.66 12.17 -11.54
CA LYS A 434 21.68 11.83 -12.53
C LYS A 434 23.09 11.92 -11.91
N GLU A 435 23.98 10.99 -12.26
CA GLU A 435 25.38 11.02 -11.79
C GLU A 435 25.50 11.16 -10.27
N LYS A 436 24.65 10.38 -9.54
CA LYS A 436 24.60 10.37 -8.06
C LYS A 436 24.17 11.69 -7.42
N ASN A 437 23.61 12.62 -8.20
CA ASN A 437 23.16 13.95 -7.76
C ASN A 437 21.71 14.23 -8.15
N TRP A 438 21.08 15.11 -7.39
CA TRP A 438 19.82 15.73 -7.76
C TRP A 438 20.08 16.90 -8.70
N TRP A 439 19.39 16.90 -9.83
CA TRP A 439 19.42 17.93 -10.85
C TRP A 439 18.05 18.57 -11.02
N LEU A 440 18.04 19.86 -11.36
CA LEU A 440 16.86 20.58 -11.83
C LEU A 440 17.08 21.01 -13.28
N TYR A 441 16.01 20.97 -14.03
CA TYR A 441 15.89 21.70 -15.27
C TYR A 441 15.01 22.92 -15.05
N ASP A 442 15.55 24.15 -15.18
CA ASP A 442 14.79 25.40 -15.19
C ASP A 442 14.10 25.52 -16.56
N ILE A 443 12.78 25.24 -16.58
CA ILE A 443 11.97 25.15 -17.80
C ILE A 443 11.98 26.47 -18.56
N TYR A 444 11.98 27.61 -17.87
CA TYR A 444 11.95 28.92 -18.47
C TYR A 444 13.30 29.39 -18.99
N LYS A 445 14.39 28.97 -18.34
CA LYS A 445 15.76 29.30 -18.78
C LYS A 445 16.33 28.29 -19.76
N GLY A 446 15.76 27.09 -19.80
CA GLY A 446 16.27 25.96 -20.59
C GLY A 446 17.63 25.46 -20.12
N GLN A 447 17.89 25.45 -18.79
CA GLN A 447 19.17 25.12 -18.20
C GLN A 447 19.07 23.97 -17.21
N HIS A 448 20.03 23.05 -17.28
CA HIS A 448 20.25 22.00 -16.30
C HIS A 448 21.16 22.50 -15.18
N ILE A 449 20.77 22.27 -13.93
CA ILE A 449 21.46 22.75 -12.74
C ILE A 449 21.71 21.57 -11.81
N ASN A 450 22.98 21.26 -11.52
CA ASN A 450 23.29 20.26 -10.49
C ASN A 450 23.12 20.89 -9.10
N MET A 451 22.12 20.44 -8.38
CA MET A 451 21.72 21.01 -7.08
C MET A 451 22.52 20.47 -5.91
N THR A 452 23.13 19.30 -6.05
CA THR A 452 23.73 18.61 -4.90
C THR A 452 25.21 18.30 -5.04
N ALA A 453 25.89 18.72 -6.12
CA ALA A 453 27.31 18.48 -6.34
C ALA A 453 28.22 18.98 -5.20
N GLN A 454 27.84 20.07 -4.53
CA GLN A 454 28.61 20.69 -3.43
C GLN A 454 28.08 20.33 -2.04
N VAL A 455 27.06 19.44 -1.95
CA VAL A 455 26.50 19.01 -0.66
C VAL A 455 27.33 17.87 -0.10
N PRO A 456 27.86 17.96 1.12
CA PRO A 456 28.82 16.98 1.65
C PRO A 456 28.14 15.71 2.17
N THR A 457 27.32 15.06 1.35
CA THR A 457 26.63 13.79 1.65
C THR A 457 26.38 12.96 0.40
N ILE A 458 25.90 11.76 0.57
CA ILE A 458 25.57 10.79 -0.51
C ILE A 458 24.04 10.71 -0.61
N PHE A 459 23.49 11.01 -1.79
CA PHE A 459 22.06 10.96 -2.05
C PHE A 459 21.58 9.67 -2.75
N TRP A 460 22.50 8.86 -3.30
CA TRP A 460 22.14 7.55 -3.86
C TRP A 460 22.08 6.47 -2.77
N ASN A 461 21.16 5.52 -2.91
CA ASN A 461 20.95 4.47 -1.93
C ASN A 461 22.12 3.48 -1.89
N THR A 462 22.98 3.65 -0.89
CA THR A 462 24.16 2.79 -0.65
C THR A 462 23.80 1.39 -0.17
N ARG A 463 22.55 1.17 0.27
CA ARG A 463 22.04 -0.13 0.72
C ARG A 463 21.33 -0.93 -0.38
N ASP A 464 21.19 -0.35 -1.57
CA ASP A 464 20.59 -1.05 -2.70
C ASP A 464 21.54 -2.11 -3.23
N ASP A 465 21.18 -3.37 -3.09
CA ASP A 465 21.93 -4.54 -3.53
C ASP A 465 21.41 -5.13 -4.85
N SER A 466 20.49 -4.44 -5.54
CA SER A 466 20.05 -4.82 -6.88
C SER A 466 21.20 -4.72 -7.89
N PRO A 467 21.17 -5.47 -9.00
CA PRO A 467 22.26 -5.44 -9.98
C PRO A 467 22.21 -4.22 -10.93
N LYS A 468 21.38 -3.23 -10.64
CA LYS A 468 21.30 -2.00 -11.43
C LYS A 468 22.62 -1.28 -11.50
N GLU A 469 22.99 -0.83 -12.69
CA GLU A 469 24.19 -0.02 -12.90
C GLU A 469 24.10 1.34 -12.18
N VAL A 470 22.92 1.96 -12.26
CA VAL A 470 22.63 3.23 -11.58
C VAL A 470 21.74 2.96 -10.37
N LYS A 471 22.33 3.05 -9.17
CA LYS A 471 21.59 2.90 -7.94
C LYS A 471 20.58 4.03 -7.74
N PRO A 472 19.35 3.74 -7.24
CA PRO A 472 18.34 4.75 -7.01
C PRO A 472 18.76 5.74 -5.90
N PRO A 473 18.19 6.96 -5.85
CA PRO A 473 18.40 7.86 -4.73
C PRO A 473 17.63 7.41 -3.48
N PHE A 474 18.00 7.95 -2.30
CA PHE A 474 17.16 7.86 -1.09
C PHE A 474 15.83 8.65 -1.21
N GLY A 475 15.64 9.38 -2.29
CA GLY A 475 14.42 10.07 -2.66
C GLY A 475 14.36 11.53 -2.21
N THR A 476 13.23 12.17 -2.54
CA THR A 476 12.88 13.51 -2.08
C THR A 476 11.67 13.47 -1.17
N SER A 477 11.58 14.41 -0.24
CA SER A 477 10.46 14.52 0.72
C SER A 477 9.42 15.57 0.29
N GLY A 478 9.62 16.27 -0.82
CA GLY A 478 8.70 17.23 -1.41
C GLY A 478 9.31 18.61 -1.69
N TRP A 479 8.53 19.41 -2.40
CA TRP A 479 8.86 20.79 -2.73
C TRP A 479 8.51 21.75 -1.62
N LEU A 480 9.30 22.80 -1.47
CA LEU A 480 8.94 23.94 -0.62
C LEU A 480 7.99 24.87 -1.37
N LYS A 481 7.19 25.60 -0.61
CA LYS A 481 6.26 26.61 -1.13
C LYS A 481 6.96 27.59 -2.09
N ASP A 482 6.24 28.00 -3.15
CA ASP A 482 6.71 28.96 -4.16
C ASP A 482 7.98 28.49 -4.90
N ASP A 483 8.18 27.18 -5.05
CA ASP A 483 9.35 26.55 -5.68
C ASP A 483 10.71 27.01 -5.09
N LYS A 484 10.73 27.46 -3.82
CA LYS A 484 11.94 28.00 -3.17
C LYS A 484 13.00 26.96 -2.86
N GLY A 485 12.70 25.70 -3.08
CA GLY A 485 13.59 24.56 -2.86
C GLY A 485 12.83 23.25 -2.76
N PHE A 486 13.56 22.20 -2.46
CA PHE A 486 13.00 20.89 -2.19
C PHE A 486 13.73 20.23 -1.01
N LEU A 487 13.12 19.21 -0.44
CA LEU A 487 13.72 18.39 0.60
C LEU A 487 14.24 17.09 -0.03
N ALA A 488 15.57 16.87 0.07
CA ALA A 488 16.22 15.65 -0.37
C ALA A 488 16.63 14.79 0.83
N ASN A 489 16.57 13.47 0.70
CA ASN A 489 16.99 12.53 1.72
C ASN A 489 18.38 11.97 1.37
N ASP A 490 19.26 11.89 2.37
CA ASP A 490 20.36 10.94 2.37
C ASP A 490 19.98 9.70 3.19
N GLU A 491 20.93 8.86 3.52
CA GLU A 491 20.69 7.62 4.27
C GLU A 491 19.95 7.87 5.60
N TYR A 492 20.37 8.89 6.36
CA TYR A 492 19.85 9.18 7.71
C TYR A 492 19.06 10.49 7.77
N ASP A 493 19.42 11.48 6.95
CA ASP A 493 19.03 12.86 7.15
C ASP A 493 18.19 13.43 6.03
N VAL A 494 17.50 14.52 6.36
CA VAL A 494 16.75 15.35 5.43
C VAL A 494 17.48 16.66 5.21
N TRP A 495 17.67 17.01 3.96
CA TRP A 495 18.37 18.22 3.51
C TRP A 495 17.42 19.17 2.81
N ARG A 496 17.47 20.45 3.16
CA ARG A 496 16.81 21.50 2.40
C ARG A 496 17.76 21.99 1.30
N ILE A 497 17.34 21.85 0.05
CA ILE A 497 18.10 22.26 -1.15
C ILE A 497 17.39 23.47 -1.76
N PRO A 498 17.91 24.70 -1.57
CA PRO A 498 17.32 25.92 -2.13
C PRO A 498 17.50 26.01 -3.64
N THR A 499 16.52 26.60 -4.36
CA THR A 499 16.59 26.81 -5.83
C THR A 499 17.24 28.15 -6.24
N ASP A 500 17.53 29.02 -5.27
CA ASP A 500 18.15 30.32 -5.48
C ASP A 500 19.70 30.28 -5.50
N GLY A 501 20.29 29.09 -5.37
CA GLY A 501 21.74 28.92 -5.33
C GLY A 501 22.37 29.15 -3.96
N THR A 502 21.59 29.43 -2.93
CA THR A 502 22.12 29.48 -1.56
C THR A 502 22.50 28.09 -1.06
N LYS A 503 23.32 28.05 0.01
CA LYS A 503 23.86 26.78 0.53
C LYS A 503 22.76 25.85 1.04
N ALA A 504 22.86 24.56 0.68
CA ALA A 504 22.04 23.51 1.25
C ALA A 504 22.17 23.40 2.77
N VAL A 505 21.08 23.06 3.45
CA VAL A 505 21.03 22.99 4.91
C VAL A 505 20.58 21.60 5.33
N ARG A 506 21.40 20.93 6.13
CA ARG A 506 21.01 19.68 6.80
C ARG A 506 20.02 20.02 7.90
N LEU A 507 18.83 19.44 7.86
CA LEU A 507 17.74 19.73 8.79
C LEU A 507 17.76 18.84 10.04
N THR A 508 18.28 17.62 9.92
CA THR A 508 18.34 16.63 10.99
C THR A 508 19.77 16.18 11.24
N ALA A 509 20.05 15.48 12.34
CA ALA A 509 21.36 15.01 12.73
C ALA A 509 21.34 13.50 13.02
N GLY A 510 20.86 12.72 12.04
CA GLY A 510 20.63 11.29 12.19
C GLY A 510 21.88 10.42 12.02
N LYS A 511 22.80 10.85 11.18
CA LYS A 511 24.03 10.11 10.91
C LYS A 511 24.85 9.86 12.19
N GLU A 512 24.89 10.83 13.10
CA GLU A 512 25.66 10.75 14.35
C GLU A 512 25.07 9.75 15.37
N THR A 513 23.77 9.48 15.25
CA THR A 513 23.01 8.61 16.18
C THR A 513 22.52 7.31 15.53
N GLY A 514 22.77 7.11 14.23
CA GLY A 514 22.16 6.02 13.49
C GLY A 514 20.62 6.11 13.40
N THR A 515 20.08 7.33 13.42
CA THR A 515 18.63 7.56 13.35
C THR A 515 18.20 8.05 11.96
N ILE A 516 17.32 7.32 11.31
CA ILE A 516 16.77 7.67 10.00
C ILE A 516 15.60 8.63 10.19
N TYR A 517 15.72 9.84 9.65
CA TYR A 517 14.66 10.84 9.64
C TYR A 517 14.00 10.94 8.27
N ARG A 518 12.66 10.98 8.24
CA ARG A 518 11.87 11.23 7.02
C ARG A 518 10.72 12.18 7.35
N ILE A 519 10.40 13.10 6.45
CA ILE A 519 9.30 14.05 6.66
C ILE A 519 7.98 13.33 6.89
N THR A 520 7.21 13.76 7.87
CA THR A 520 5.85 13.32 8.14
C THR A 520 4.90 14.46 7.84
N ARG A 521 4.19 14.37 6.72
CA ARG A 521 3.18 15.37 6.38
C ARG A 521 1.92 15.12 7.19
N LEU A 522 1.45 16.16 7.90
CA LEU A 522 0.21 16.14 8.68
C LEU A 522 -0.94 16.86 7.97
N ASP A 523 -0.63 17.62 6.92
CA ASP A 523 -1.58 18.31 6.06
C ASP A 523 -1.32 17.90 4.60
N PHE A 524 -2.34 17.40 3.92
CA PHE A 524 -2.26 16.92 2.53
C PHE A 524 -3.05 17.83 1.57
N GLU A 525 -3.59 18.96 2.03
CA GLU A 525 -4.35 19.88 1.16
C GLU A 525 -3.42 20.57 0.16
N ASP A 526 -2.19 20.90 0.58
CA ASP A 526 -1.19 21.52 -0.29
C ASP A 526 -0.26 20.46 -0.91
N ASN A 527 0.23 20.70 -2.13
CA ASN A 527 1.23 19.86 -2.78
C ASN A 527 2.68 20.31 -2.50
N PHE A 528 2.85 21.20 -1.53
CA PHE A 528 4.15 21.73 -1.08
C PHE A 528 4.28 21.64 0.44
N ILE A 529 5.49 21.89 0.93
CA ILE A 529 5.82 22.06 2.35
C ILE A 529 6.03 23.54 2.61
N ASP A 530 5.27 24.09 3.55
CA ASP A 530 5.41 25.50 3.95
C ASP A 530 6.49 25.61 5.05
N PRO A 531 7.66 26.21 4.77
CA PRO A 531 8.73 26.39 5.78
C PRO A 531 8.36 27.35 6.90
N LEU A 532 7.22 28.04 6.79
CA LEU A 532 6.66 28.90 7.84
C LEU A 532 5.69 28.14 8.77
N LYS A 533 5.58 26.82 8.61
CA LYS A 533 4.86 25.91 9.52
C LYS A 533 5.85 24.95 10.16
N ASP A 534 5.49 24.39 11.31
CA ASP A 534 6.27 23.33 11.97
C ASP A 534 6.42 22.13 11.04
N MET A 535 7.64 21.61 10.93
CA MET A 535 7.93 20.39 10.17
C MET A 535 8.07 19.21 11.13
N TYR A 536 7.41 18.11 10.80
CA TYR A 536 7.42 16.89 11.57
C TYR A 536 8.16 15.79 10.80
N PHE A 537 8.89 14.96 11.53
CA PHE A 537 9.69 13.88 10.94
C PHE A 537 9.44 12.60 11.73
N SER A 538 9.30 11.47 11.04
CA SER A 538 9.48 10.18 11.69
C SER A 538 10.96 10.00 12.02
N ALA A 539 11.25 9.35 13.13
CA ALA A 539 12.58 8.99 13.57
C ALA A 539 12.62 7.47 13.79
N PHE A 540 13.56 6.79 13.17
CA PHE A 540 13.75 5.34 13.29
C PHE A 540 15.22 5.03 13.55
N GLY A 541 15.51 4.36 14.66
CA GLY A 541 16.86 3.90 15.02
C GLY A 541 17.24 2.66 14.22
N ASP A 542 18.18 2.81 13.32
CA ASP A 542 18.63 1.73 12.47
C ASP A 542 19.32 0.61 13.26
N ILE A 543 20.03 0.97 14.33
CA ILE A 543 20.78 0.04 15.17
C ILE A 543 19.94 -0.48 16.35
N ASP A 544 19.20 0.38 17.03
CA ASP A 544 18.45 0.04 18.25
C ASP A 544 16.94 -0.22 18.02
N LYS A 545 16.46 -0.01 16.80
CA LYS A 545 15.07 -0.19 16.35
C LYS A 545 14.04 0.68 17.08
N LYS A 546 14.47 1.63 17.89
CA LYS A 546 13.58 2.62 18.48
C LYS A 546 12.85 3.40 17.41
N SER A 547 11.66 3.86 17.72
CA SER A 547 10.94 4.73 16.78
C SER A 547 10.23 5.88 17.47
N GLY A 548 9.88 6.90 16.69
CA GLY A 548 9.19 8.07 17.21
C GLY A 548 9.07 9.21 16.21
N TYR A 549 8.96 10.42 16.77
CA TYR A 549 8.77 11.63 15.97
C TYR A 549 9.63 12.76 16.47
N TYR A 550 10.10 13.56 15.52
CA TYR A 550 10.94 14.75 15.72
C TYR A 550 10.26 15.96 15.08
N ARG A 551 10.44 17.14 15.67
CA ARG A 551 9.86 18.38 15.16
C ARG A 551 10.90 19.47 15.04
N ILE A 552 10.84 20.18 13.92
CA ILE A 552 11.51 21.47 13.72
C ILE A 552 10.42 22.53 13.75
N PRO A 553 10.28 23.28 14.84
CA PRO A 553 9.27 24.33 14.94
C PRO A 553 9.69 25.58 14.16
N VAL A 554 8.71 26.41 13.74
CA VAL A 554 8.98 27.72 13.12
C VAL A 554 9.79 28.63 14.04
N LYS A 555 9.49 28.57 15.33
CA LYS A 555 10.20 29.31 16.39
C LYS A 555 10.64 28.37 17.48
N GLY A 556 11.88 28.47 17.90
CA GLY A 556 12.44 27.64 18.95
C GLY A 556 13.44 26.61 18.44
N LYS A 557 13.80 25.69 19.33
CA LYS A 557 14.77 24.62 19.00
C LYS A 557 14.05 23.38 18.53
N ALA A 558 14.63 22.72 17.54
CA ALA A 558 14.24 21.40 17.12
C ALA A 558 14.32 20.39 18.30
N SER A 559 13.37 19.46 18.37
CA SER A 559 13.27 18.53 19.51
C SER A 559 12.71 17.18 19.09
N MET A 560 13.21 16.14 19.76
CA MET A 560 12.54 14.83 19.76
C MET A 560 11.22 14.98 20.53
N LEU A 561 10.12 14.54 19.93
CA LEU A 561 8.79 14.61 20.54
C LEU A 561 8.51 13.36 21.38
N VAL A 562 8.74 12.22 20.78
CA VAL A 562 8.66 10.88 21.37
C VAL A 562 9.64 9.99 20.64
N TYR A 563 10.41 9.19 21.36
CA TYR A 563 11.33 8.21 20.77
C TYR A 563 11.63 7.16 21.81
N ASP A 564 11.20 5.95 21.58
CA ASP A 564 11.22 4.91 22.60
C ASP A 564 11.50 3.54 21.98
N ASP A 565 11.82 2.56 22.80
CA ASP A 565 12.03 1.15 22.44
C ASP A 565 10.67 0.49 22.11
N LYS A 566 9.98 1.06 21.15
CA LYS A 566 8.63 0.71 20.70
C LYS A 566 8.45 1.00 19.23
N SER A 567 7.43 0.41 18.62
CA SER A 567 6.92 0.82 17.32
C SER A 567 5.91 1.97 17.51
N ILE A 568 6.32 3.20 17.19
CA ILE A 568 5.50 4.42 17.30
C ILE A 568 5.19 4.93 15.89
N THR A 569 3.90 4.93 15.53
CA THR A 569 3.45 5.15 14.15
C THR A 569 2.16 5.99 14.08
N ASN A 570 1.73 6.33 12.87
CA ASN A 570 0.42 6.94 12.58
C ASN A 570 0.15 8.26 13.32
N LEU A 571 1.16 9.15 13.35
CA LEU A 571 0.98 10.51 13.89
C LEU A 571 -0.07 11.26 13.06
N ALA A 572 -1.10 11.76 13.72
CA ALA A 572 -2.10 12.65 13.13
C ALA A 572 -2.33 13.86 14.06
N LYS A 573 -2.64 15.01 13.47
CA LYS A 573 -2.88 16.27 14.17
C LYS A 573 -4.30 16.76 13.90
N ALA A 574 -4.97 17.25 14.93
CA ALA A 574 -6.18 18.03 14.78
C ALA A 574 -5.91 19.31 13.98
N LYS A 575 -6.79 19.66 13.06
CA LYS A 575 -6.56 20.78 12.13
C LYS A 575 -6.49 22.13 12.83
N ASN A 576 -7.38 22.35 13.81
CA ASN A 576 -7.58 23.64 14.46
C ASN A 576 -6.96 23.73 15.86
N THR A 577 -6.32 22.69 16.35
CA THR A 577 -5.69 22.67 17.68
C THR A 577 -4.36 21.92 17.64
N ASP A 578 -3.59 22.04 18.70
CA ASP A 578 -2.33 21.32 18.86
C ASP A 578 -2.51 19.99 19.61
N GLN A 579 -3.59 19.29 19.30
CA GLN A 579 -3.83 17.93 19.75
C GLN A 579 -3.36 16.94 18.69
N PHE A 580 -2.67 15.90 19.15
CA PHE A 580 -2.09 14.85 18.29
C PHE A 580 -2.51 13.49 18.80
N ILE A 581 -2.70 12.57 17.88
CA ILE A 581 -2.81 11.14 18.19
C ILE A 581 -1.68 10.38 17.49
N PHE A 582 -1.23 9.30 18.14
CA PHE A 582 -0.30 8.36 17.54
C PHE A 582 -0.57 6.93 18.07
N ARG A 583 -0.08 5.93 17.36
CA ARG A 583 -0.13 4.51 17.76
C ARG A 583 1.20 4.12 18.37
N SER A 584 1.17 3.33 19.46
CA SER A 584 2.35 2.73 20.08
C SER A 584 2.07 1.27 20.40
N GLU A 585 3.08 0.41 20.13
CA GLU A 585 3.06 -1.02 20.40
C GLU A 585 4.48 -1.56 20.64
N THR A 586 4.56 -2.71 21.30
CA THR A 586 5.72 -3.59 21.28
C THR A 586 5.25 -5.01 20.95
N TYR A 587 6.17 -5.96 20.83
CA TYR A 587 5.76 -7.35 20.68
C TYR A 587 4.90 -7.84 21.87
N SER A 588 5.18 -7.35 23.08
CA SER A 588 4.45 -7.72 24.32
C SER A 588 3.36 -6.73 24.75
N GLU A 589 3.28 -5.56 24.11
CA GLU A 589 2.24 -4.57 24.37
C GLU A 589 1.35 -4.41 23.14
N SER A 590 0.09 -4.76 23.26
CA SER A 590 -0.90 -4.59 22.20
C SER A 590 -0.99 -3.14 21.70
N PRO A 591 -1.21 -2.93 20.38
CA PRO A 591 -1.26 -1.59 19.81
C PRO A 591 -2.37 -0.74 20.41
N ASN A 592 -2.00 0.44 20.88
CA ASN A 592 -2.93 1.40 21.44
C ASN A 592 -2.72 2.80 20.88
N LEU A 593 -3.80 3.60 20.88
CA LEU A 593 -3.77 5.02 20.55
C LEU A 593 -3.45 5.85 21.79
N PHE A 594 -2.65 6.86 21.57
CA PHE A 594 -2.29 7.88 22.55
C PHE A 594 -2.68 9.25 22.05
N LEU A 595 -3.18 10.09 22.96
CA LEU A 595 -3.49 11.51 22.74
C LEU A 595 -2.46 12.36 23.46
N THR A 596 -1.98 13.42 22.83
CA THR A 596 -1.03 14.35 23.43
C THR A 596 -1.19 15.76 22.86
N GLY A 597 -0.74 16.77 23.61
CA GLY A 597 -0.67 18.15 23.16
C GLY A 597 0.64 18.49 22.45
N TYR A 598 0.83 19.76 22.10
CA TYR A 598 2.00 20.28 21.37
C TYR A 598 3.35 19.89 21.97
N ALA A 599 3.47 19.91 23.30
CA ALA A 599 4.73 19.60 23.99
C ALA A 599 5.08 18.09 24.02
N PHE A 600 4.14 17.22 23.69
CA PHE A 600 4.29 15.76 23.79
C PHE A 600 4.67 15.26 25.19
N THR A 601 4.35 16.04 26.22
CA THR A 601 4.52 15.63 27.60
C THR A 601 3.32 14.81 28.05
N SER A 602 3.56 13.69 28.75
CA SER A 602 2.53 12.82 29.32
C SER A 602 1.40 12.39 28.37
N PRO A 603 1.71 11.66 27.29
CA PRO A 603 0.68 11.14 26.40
C PRO A 603 -0.34 10.28 27.14
N VAL A 604 -1.63 10.52 26.89
CA VAL A 604 -2.74 9.80 27.52
C VAL A 604 -3.18 8.64 26.63
N LYS A 605 -3.25 7.43 27.18
CA LYS A 605 -3.74 6.24 26.49
C LYS A 605 -5.24 6.37 26.22
N VAL A 606 -5.65 6.31 24.95
CA VAL A 606 -7.04 6.47 24.51
C VAL A 606 -7.76 5.13 24.44
N THR A 607 -7.08 4.08 23.99
CA THR A 607 -7.61 2.74 23.81
C THR A 607 -6.93 1.73 24.72
N GLU A 608 -7.57 0.61 24.95
CA GLU A 608 -7.00 -0.57 25.61
C GLU A 608 -7.42 -1.81 24.83
N THR A 609 -6.65 -2.13 23.81
CA THR A 609 -6.87 -3.36 23.02
C THR A 609 -6.31 -4.58 23.73
N ASN A 610 -6.92 -5.73 23.53
CA ASN A 610 -6.44 -7.03 24.01
C ASN A 610 -6.16 -7.08 25.53
N ARG A 611 -7.04 -6.53 26.37
CA ARG A 611 -6.91 -6.55 27.84
C ARG A 611 -6.74 -7.96 28.39
N GLN A 612 -7.39 -8.95 27.77
CA GLN A 612 -7.29 -10.35 28.12
C GLN A 612 -5.88 -10.91 28.01
N GLN A 613 -4.99 -10.29 27.25
CA GLN A 613 -3.58 -10.70 27.15
C GLN A 613 -2.93 -10.83 28.55
N ALA A 614 -3.35 -10.01 29.50
CA ALA A 614 -2.83 -10.05 30.86
C ALA A 614 -3.12 -11.38 31.59
N GLU A 615 -4.10 -12.18 31.13
CA GLU A 615 -4.47 -13.47 31.69
C GLU A 615 -3.62 -14.62 31.15
N TYR A 616 -2.88 -14.40 30.06
CA TYR A 616 -2.08 -15.41 29.37
C TYR A 616 -0.58 -15.18 29.55
N ALA A 617 0.17 -16.26 29.41
CA ALA A 617 1.61 -16.16 29.24
C ALA A 617 1.93 -15.56 27.87
N TRP A 618 2.88 -14.62 27.82
CA TRP A 618 3.29 -13.94 26.59
C TRP A 618 4.80 -13.80 26.55
N GLY A 619 5.39 -13.99 25.36
CA GLY A 619 6.82 -13.86 25.18
C GLY A 619 7.27 -12.39 25.13
N ARG A 620 8.58 -12.20 25.05
CA ARG A 620 9.24 -10.90 24.82
C ARG A 620 10.06 -10.96 23.52
N SER A 621 10.49 -9.83 23.03
CA SER A 621 11.43 -9.77 21.90
C SER A 621 12.79 -9.22 22.33
N GLU A 622 13.83 -9.59 21.59
CA GLU A 622 15.20 -9.16 21.83
C GLU A 622 15.95 -9.01 20.48
N LEU A 623 16.79 -7.97 20.36
CA LEU A 623 17.60 -7.74 19.19
C LEU A 623 18.92 -8.52 19.32
N VAL A 624 19.19 -9.40 18.37
CA VAL A 624 20.41 -10.18 18.28
C VAL A 624 21.36 -9.52 17.29
N HIS A 625 22.62 -9.31 17.68
CA HIS A 625 23.69 -8.83 16.81
C HIS A 625 24.58 -10.00 16.40
N TYR A 626 24.94 -10.06 15.14
CA TYR A 626 25.82 -11.09 14.60
C TYR A 626 26.65 -10.55 13.43
N LYS A 627 27.66 -11.32 13.02
CA LYS A 627 28.40 -11.03 11.79
C LYS A 627 28.15 -12.14 10.80
N ASN A 628 27.95 -11.77 9.54
CA ASN A 628 27.91 -12.75 8.46
C ASN A 628 29.34 -13.26 8.18
N VAL A 629 29.48 -14.21 7.25
CA VAL A 629 30.80 -14.82 6.92
C VAL A 629 31.81 -13.79 6.37
N HIS A 630 31.35 -12.64 5.89
CA HIS A 630 32.20 -11.55 5.40
C HIS A 630 32.53 -10.51 6.46
N GLY A 631 32.14 -10.74 7.72
CA GLY A 631 32.39 -9.83 8.84
C GLY A 631 31.49 -8.60 8.89
N GLN A 632 30.44 -8.54 8.07
CA GLN A 632 29.45 -7.45 8.12
C GLN A 632 28.58 -7.58 9.37
N ASP A 633 28.37 -6.46 10.08
CA ASP A 633 27.50 -6.39 11.22
C ASP A 633 26.03 -6.40 10.77
N LEU A 634 25.28 -7.40 11.23
CA LEU A 634 23.87 -7.62 10.93
C LEU A 634 23.09 -7.85 12.23
N GLN A 635 21.77 -7.85 12.10
CA GLN A 635 20.83 -7.98 13.21
C GLN A 635 19.73 -9.00 12.93
N GLY A 636 19.06 -9.44 14.00
CA GLY A 636 17.88 -10.27 13.89
C GLY A 636 16.95 -10.04 15.09
N ALA A 637 15.66 -10.15 14.88
CA ALA A 637 14.67 -10.10 15.95
C ALA A 637 14.41 -11.50 16.50
N LEU A 638 14.69 -11.72 17.78
CA LEU A 638 14.44 -12.97 18.50
C LEU A 638 13.23 -12.81 19.40
N PHE A 639 12.23 -13.68 19.22
CA PHE A 639 11.01 -13.71 20.01
C PHE A 639 11.02 -14.94 20.91
N TYR A 640 10.82 -14.72 22.20
CA TYR A 640 10.87 -15.75 23.23
C TYR A 640 9.54 -16.54 23.33
N PRO A 641 9.58 -17.83 23.65
CA PRO A 641 8.39 -18.59 23.96
C PRO A 641 7.67 -18.01 25.20
N SER A 642 6.36 -18.12 25.22
CA SER A 642 5.52 -17.56 26.30
C SER A 642 5.82 -18.16 27.68
N ASN A 643 6.31 -19.39 27.71
CA ASN A 643 6.67 -20.18 28.91
C ASN A 643 8.17 -20.30 29.12
N TYR A 644 8.96 -19.31 28.64
CA TYR A 644 10.41 -19.34 28.76
C TYR A 644 10.87 -19.38 30.22
N GLU A 645 11.73 -20.35 30.53
CA GLU A 645 12.42 -20.49 31.83
C GLU A 645 13.94 -20.52 31.59
N PRO A 646 14.72 -19.69 32.29
CA PRO A 646 16.18 -19.70 32.17
C PRO A 646 16.77 -21.08 32.44
N GLY A 647 17.76 -21.49 31.66
CA GLY A 647 18.45 -22.77 31.81
C GLY A 647 17.78 -23.97 31.11
N LYS A 648 16.58 -23.82 30.58
CA LYS A 648 15.97 -24.81 29.69
C LYS A 648 16.31 -24.52 28.24
N LYS A 649 16.39 -25.57 27.42
CA LYS A 649 16.55 -25.47 25.96
C LYS A 649 15.20 -25.62 25.27
N TYR A 650 14.98 -24.83 24.22
CA TYR A 650 13.72 -24.76 23.49
C TYR A 650 13.93 -25.00 22.00
N PRO A 651 12.94 -25.48 21.26
CA PRO A 651 12.94 -25.49 19.81
C PRO A 651 12.85 -24.05 19.26
N MET A 652 13.32 -23.86 18.03
CA MET A 652 13.29 -22.57 17.36
C MET A 652 12.78 -22.67 15.92
N ILE A 653 11.95 -21.72 15.52
CA ILE A 653 11.57 -21.49 14.12
C ILE A 653 12.32 -20.27 13.61
N VAL A 654 13.06 -20.42 12.52
CA VAL A 654 13.76 -19.34 11.81
C VAL A 654 12.89 -18.91 10.63
N TYR A 655 12.34 -17.69 10.68
CA TYR A 655 11.51 -17.12 9.60
C TYR A 655 12.31 -16.09 8.82
N ILE A 656 12.53 -16.35 7.55
CA ILE A 656 13.41 -15.54 6.68
C ILE A 656 12.67 -14.87 5.54
N TYR A 657 13.22 -13.70 5.12
CA TYR A 657 12.88 -13.03 3.87
C TYR A 657 14.08 -12.17 3.39
N GLU A 658 14.18 -10.91 3.82
CA GLU A 658 15.30 -9.99 3.57
C GLU A 658 15.69 -9.30 4.89
N ILE A 659 15.39 -8.00 5.07
CA ILE A 659 15.63 -7.30 6.34
C ILE A 659 14.43 -7.52 7.27
N ARG A 660 14.66 -8.22 8.38
CA ARG A 660 13.60 -8.62 9.33
C ARG A 660 13.78 -8.10 10.76
N SER A 661 14.96 -7.61 11.12
CA SER A 661 15.21 -7.03 12.45
C SER A 661 14.27 -5.87 12.80
N ASN A 662 13.76 -5.17 11.78
CA ASN A 662 12.77 -4.08 11.92
C ASN A 662 11.41 -4.54 12.50
N MET A 663 11.19 -5.86 12.59
CA MET A 663 9.96 -6.43 13.17
C MET A 663 10.03 -6.56 14.70
N LEU A 664 11.15 -6.20 15.34
CA LEU A 664 11.42 -6.36 16.78
C LEU A 664 10.27 -5.94 17.69
N HIS A 665 9.67 -4.79 17.43
CA HIS A 665 8.60 -4.20 18.26
C HIS A 665 7.19 -4.46 17.72
N ARG A 666 7.05 -5.20 16.63
CA ARG A 666 5.73 -5.41 16.02
C ARG A 666 4.91 -6.40 16.82
N TYR A 667 3.74 -5.96 17.27
CA TYR A 667 2.74 -6.84 17.84
C TYR A 667 2.16 -7.76 16.76
N THR A 668 2.17 -9.06 17.01
CA THR A 668 1.59 -10.03 16.09
C THR A 668 0.37 -10.67 16.76
N THR A 669 -0.82 -10.28 16.33
CA THR A 669 -2.07 -10.86 16.81
C THR A 669 -2.14 -12.34 16.45
N PRO A 670 -2.39 -13.27 17.41
CA PRO A 670 -2.50 -14.69 17.11
C PRO A 670 -3.69 -14.94 16.17
N SER A 671 -3.53 -15.86 15.22
CA SER A 671 -4.55 -16.11 14.21
C SER A 671 -4.45 -17.52 13.63
N VAL A 672 -5.57 -18.21 13.51
CA VAL A 672 -5.67 -19.52 12.82
C VAL A 672 -5.55 -19.39 11.29
N ARG A 673 -5.56 -18.17 10.76
CA ARG A 673 -5.51 -17.86 9.32
C ARG A 673 -4.14 -17.36 8.87
N SER A 674 -3.09 -17.53 9.66
CA SER A 674 -1.75 -17.00 9.40
C SER A 674 -0.68 -18.04 9.71
N SER A 675 -0.17 -18.69 8.69
CA SER A 675 0.82 -19.78 8.78
C SER A 675 2.19 -19.31 9.28
N TYR A 676 2.51 -18.04 9.12
CA TYR A 676 3.81 -17.44 9.46
C TYR A 676 3.71 -16.53 10.71
N ASN A 677 2.78 -16.84 11.60
CA ASN A 677 2.49 -15.99 12.75
C ASN A 677 3.45 -16.25 13.92
N THR A 678 4.24 -15.24 14.27
CA THR A 678 5.22 -15.29 15.36
C THR A 678 4.58 -15.69 16.69
N THR A 679 3.43 -15.11 17.04
CA THR A 679 2.74 -15.38 18.32
C THR A 679 2.17 -16.79 18.39
N ASN A 680 1.71 -17.34 17.26
CA ASN A 680 1.24 -18.72 17.22
C ASN A 680 2.34 -19.71 17.65
N PHE A 681 3.58 -19.52 17.17
CA PHE A 681 4.71 -20.37 17.53
C PHE A 681 5.21 -20.11 18.95
N THR A 682 5.33 -18.84 19.35
CA THR A 682 5.83 -18.54 20.71
C THR A 682 4.87 -19.01 21.79
N SER A 683 3.55 -19.03 21.55
CA SER A 683 2.56 -19.58 22.47
C SER A 683 2.64 -21.11 22.59
N GLN A 684 3.18 -21.80 21.57
CA GLN A 684 3.41 -23.23 21.55
C GLN A 684 4.79 -23.64 22.11
N GLY A 685 5.56 -22.70 22.63
CA GLY A 685 6.86 -23.00 23.26
C GLY A 685 8.07 -22.91 22.34
N TYR A 686 7.93 -22.32 21.14
CA TYR A 686 9.05 -22.08 20.24
C TYR A 686 9.67 -20.70 20.46
N PHE A 687 11.00 -20.59 20.33
CA PHE A 687 11.58 -19.34 19.89
C PHE A 687 11.20 -19.10 18.42
N VAL A 688 11.01 -17.82 18.04
CA VAL A 688 10.96 -17.42 16.63
C VAL A 688 12.09 -16.42 16.38
N TYR A 689 12.91 -16.71 15.39
CA TYR A 689 14.05 -15.86 15.03
C TYR A 689 13.90 -15.33 13.61
N GLN A 690 14.11 -14.03 13.42
CA GLN A 690 13.96 -13.32 12.14
C GLN A 690 15.24 -12.55 11.84
N PRO A 691 16.27 -13.18 11.21
CA PRO A 691 17.53 -12.53 10.88
C PRO A 691 17.44 -11.64 9.64
N ASP A 692 18.33 -10.66 9.54
CA ASP A 692 18.56 -9.86 8.34
C ASP A 692 19.42 -10.64 7.34
N ILE A 693 19.12 -10.45 6.06
CA ILE A 693 19.88 -11.01 4.93
C ILE A 693 20.28 -9.86 4.02
N VAL A 694 21.55 -9.77 3.67
CA VAL A 694 22.09 -8.86 2.66
C VAL A 694 22.71 -9.68 1.54
N TYR A 695 22.75 -9.13 0.33
CA TYR A 695 23.10 -9.92 -0.84
C TYR A 695 24.33 -9.40 -1.56
N ARG A 696 25.02 -10.34 -2.20
CA ARG A 696 26.07 -10.08 -3.17
C ARG A 696 25.51 -10.36 -4.57
N GLU A 697 25.90 -9.52 -5.52
CA GLU A 697 25.54 -9.68 -6.92
C GLU A 697 25.93 -11.08 -7.43
N ASN A 698 25.08 -11.67 -8.25
CA ASN A 698 25.20 -13.02 -8.81
C ASN A 698 25.21 -14.18 -7.80
N ASN A 699 24.97 -13.91 -6.51
CA ASN A 699 25.00 -14.93 -5.46
C ASN A 699 23.82 -14.86 -4.48
N PRO A 700 22.57 -14.76 -4.92
CA PRO A 700 21.44 -14.57 -4.00
C PRO A 700 21.25 -15.74 -3.02
N GLY A 701 21.39 -16.99 -3.46
CA GLY A 701 21.23 -18.16 -2.61
C GLY A 701 22.35 -18.29 -1.59
N LEU A 702 23.61 -18.18 -2.05
CA LEU A 702 24.77 -18.25 -1.16
C LEU A 702 24.77 -17.11 -0.14
N SER A 703 24.36 -15.89 -0.54
CA SER A 703 24.23 -14.76 0.39
C SER A 703 23.25 -15.04 1.53
N ALA A 704 22.13 -15.73 1.26
CA ALA A 704 21.22 -16.16 2.30
C ALA A 704 21.87 -17.14 3.28
N VAL A 705 22.63 -18.13 2.79
CA VAL A 705 23.38 -19.07 3.63
C VAL A 705 24.40 -18.32 4.49
N GLU A 706 25.17 -17.42 3.87
CA GLU A 706 26.26 -16.64 4.50
C GLU A 706 25.75 -15.67 5.58
N CYS A 707 24.48 -15.33 5.58
CA CYS A 707 23.84 -14.53 6.62
C CYS A 707 23.09 -15.40 7.64
N VAL A 708 22.25 -16.34 7.20
CA VAL A 708 21.34 -17.09 8.07
C VAL A 708 22.09 -18.09 8.96
N VAL A 709 23.05 -18.86 8.42
CA VAL A 709 23.77 -19.88 9.22
C VAL A 709 24.51 -19.22 10.39
N PRO A 710 25.38 -18.20 10.19
CA PRO A 710 26.05 -17.55 11.32
C PRO A 710 25.08 -16.88 12.31
N SER A 711 23.96 -16.37 11.82
CA SER A 711 22.95 -15.76 12.68
C SER A 711 22.30 -16.77 13.64
N VAL A 712 21.94 -17.96 13.12
CA VAL A 712 21.39 -19.06 13.91
C VAL A 712 22.42 -19.59 14.91
N GLU A 713 23.68 -19.76 14.48
CA GLU A 713 24.77 -20.15 15.38
C GLU A 713 24.97 -19.16 16.53
N ALA A 714 24.82 -17.83 16.26
CA ALA A 714 24.90 -16.82 17.30
C ALA A 714 23.80 -17.02 18.36
N VAL A 715 22.57 -17.37 17.95
CA VAL A 715 21.47 -17.66 18.88
C VAL A 715 21.71 -19.00 19.61
N ILE A 716 22.22 -20.05 18.96
CA ILE A 716 22.55 -21.33 19.60
C ILE A 716 23.59 -21.13 20.73
N LYS A 717 24.61 -20.28 20.50
CA LYS A 717 25.69 -19.98 21.49
C LYS A 717 25.13 -19.36 22.79
N THR A 718 23.92 -18.84 22.82
CA THR A 718 23.26 -18.38 24.06
C THR A 718 22.92 -19.51 25.02
N GLY A 719 22.91 -20.77 24.55
CA GLY A 719 22.55 -21.95 25.32
C GLY A 719 21.04 -22.17 25.48
N MET A 720 20.19 -21.28 24.93
CA MET A 720 18.73 -21.35 25.06
C MET A 720 18.07 -22.30 24.06
N ILE A 721 18.75 -22.62 22.96
CA ILE A 721 18.17 -23.37 21.85
C ILE A 721 18.62 -24.82 21.86
N ASP A 722 17.67 -25.74 21.64
CA ASP A 722 18.00 -27.13 21.29
C ASP A 722 18.40 -27.19 19.81
N GLU A 723 19.70 -27.35 19.55
CA GLU A 723 20.25 -27.34 18.21
C GLU A 723 19.72 -28.45 17.27
N LYS A 724 19.09 -29.49 17.85
CA LYS A 724 18.44 -30.59 17.11
C LYS A 724 16.98 -30.30 16.79
N LYS A 725 16.46 -29.14 17.19
CA LYS A 725 15.04 -28.77 17.09
C LYS A 725 14.87 -27.38 16.46
N ILE A 726 15.53 -27.16 15.32
CA ILE A 726 15.48 -25.90 14.60
C ILE A 726 14.72 -26.11 13.28
N GLY A 727 13.62 -25.35 13.08
CA GLY A 727 12.89 -25.29 11.83
C GLY A 727 13.23 -24.04 11.05
N LEU A 728 13.21 -24.13 9.71
CA LEU A 728 13.39 -23.01 8.80
C LEU A 728 12.10 -22.77 8.00
N MET A 729 11.68 -21.53 7.83
CA MET A 729 10.54 -21.24 6.99
C MET A 729 10.62 -19.90 6.27
N GLY A 730 9.95 -19.82 5.11
CA GLY A 730 9.81 -18.61 4.33
C GLY A 730 8.67 -18.70 3.31
N HIS A 731 8.30 -17.55 2.77
CA HIS A 731 7.31 -17.44 1.69
C HIS A 731 7.93 -16.69 0.52
N SER A 732 7.55 -17.08 -0.74
CA SER A 732 8.02 -16.39 -1.94
C SER A 732 9.56 -16.41 -2.03
N TRP A 733 10.20 -15.25 -2.10
CA TRP A 733 11.67 -15.15 -2.06
C TRP A 733 12.28 -15.80 -0.81
N GLY A 734 11.64 -15.69 0.35
CA GLY A 734 12.04 -16.40 1.56
C GLY A 734 11.90 -17.92 1.45
N ALA A 735 10.93 -18.41 0.67
CA ALA A 735 10.78 -19.84 0.39
C ALA A 735 11.88 -20.36 -0.55
N TYR A 736 12.26 -19.57 -1.57
CA TYR A 736 13.44 -19.84 -2.39
C TYR A 736 14.68 -20.00 -1.51
N GLN A 737 14.94 -19.03 -0.64
CA GLN A 737 16.07 -19.07 0.30
C GLN A 737 15.98 -20.29 1.23
N THR A 738 14.80 -20.62 1.76
CA THR A 738 14.56 -21.80 2.59
C THR A 738 14.95 -23.07 1.84
N ALA A 739 14.45 -23.24 0.60
CA ALA A 739 14.78 -24.39 -0.23
C ALA A 739 16.29 -24.46 -0.60
N PHE A 740 16.93 -23.30 -0.80
CA PHE A 740 18.35 -23.25 -1.13
C PHE A 740 19.24 -23.55 0.09
N ILE A 741 18.96 -22.95 1.24
CA ILE A 741 19.76 -23.10 2.46
C ILE A 741 19.86 -24.57 2.87
N ILE A 742 18.79 -25.34 2.81
CA ILE A 742 18.79 -26.77 3.16
C ILE A 742 19.54 -27.65 2.15
N THR A 743 19.95 -27.12 1.00
CA THR A 743 20.92 -27.81 0.11
C THR A 743 22.37 -27.63 0.57
N GLN A 744 22.63 -26.64 1.43
CA GLN A 744 23.98 -26.22 1.84
C GLN A 744 24.35 -26.59 3.29
N THR A 745 23.37 -26.93 4.13
CA THR A 745 23.58 -27.23 5.55
C THR A 745 22.53 -28.20 6.09
N GLU A 746 22.88 -28.97 7.09
CA GLU A 746 22.02 -29.89 7.85
C GLU A 746 21.58 -29.28 9.20
N LEU A 747 21.79 -27.99 9.40
CA LEU A 747 21.44 -27.27 10.63
C LEU A 747 19.94 -27.32 10.97
N PHE A 748 19.09 -27.52 9.99
CA PHE A 748 17.64 -27.47 10.15
C PHE A 748 17.00 -28.86 10.14
N SER A 749 16.20 -29.16 11.16
CA SER A 749 15.52 -30.46 11.31
C SER A 749 14.23 -30.56 10.50
N ALA A 750 13.66 -29.45 10.07
CA ALA A 750 12.48 -29.38 9.19
C ALA A 750 12.43 -28.02 8.48
N ALA A 751 11.84 -27.98 7.28
CA ALA A 751 11.71 -26.75 6.51
C ALA A 751 10.31 -26.60 5.89
N VAL A 752 9.80 -25.36 5.85
CA VAL A 752 8.51 -25.00 5.22
C VAL A 752 8.72 -23.88 4.23
N ALA A 753 8.37 -24.12 2.95
CA ALA A 753 8.55 -23.18 1.85
C ALA A 753 7.22 -22.91 1.13
N GLY A 754 6.65 -21.71 1.32
CA GLY A 754 5.43 -21.29 0.64
C GLY A 754 5.74 -20.64 -0.69
N ALA A 755 5.32 -21.22 -1.80
CA ALA A 755 5.56 -20.74 -3.17
C ALA A 755 7.05 -20.48 -3.49
N PRO A 756 7.94 -21.49 -3.34
CA PRO A 756 9.36 -21.31 -3.61
C PRO A 756 9.69 -21.26 -5.10
N LEU A 757 10.56 -20.34 -5.50
CA LEU A 757 11.32 -20.43 -6.72
C LEU A 757 12.40 -21.53 -6.53
N ILE A 758 12.50 -22.46 -7.46
CA ILE A 758 13.37 -23.65 -7.33
C ILE A 758 14.42 -23.70 -8.44
N ASN A 759 14.06 -23.33 -9.65
CA ASN A 759 14.91 -23.33 -10.83
C ASN A 759 14.93 -21.93 -11.44
N MET A 760 16.04 -21.24 -11.29
CA MET A 760 16.18 -19.86 -11.77
C MET A 760 16.12 -19.75 -13.29
N ILE A 761 16.55 -20.80 -14.02
CA ILE A 761 16.54 -20.79 -15.50
C ILE A 761 15.11 -20.89 -16.02
N SER A 762 14.30 -21.83 -15.51
CA SER A 762 12.88 -21.91 -15.94
C SER A 762 12.10 -20.69 -15.47
N MET A 763 12.31 -20.25 -14.24
CA MET A 763 11.62 -19.05 -13.69
C MET A 763 11.94 -17.76 -14.47
N TYR A 764 13.21 -17.60 -14.92
CA TYR A 764 13.60 -16.46 -15.78
C TYR A 764 12.80 -16.42 -17.08
N ASN A 765 12.49 -17.58 -17.64
CA ASN A 765 11.75 -17.72 -18.90
C ASN A 765 10.23 -17.77 -18.73
N GLU A 766 9.71 -17.70 -17.49
CA GLU A 766 8.27 -17.69 -17.20
C GLU A 766 7.69 -16.26 -17.23
N ILE A 767 6.38 -16.22 -17.17
CA ILE A 767 5.60 -14.99 -17.09
C ILE A 767 5.21 -14.72 -15.64
N TYR A 768 5.41 -13.51 -15.17
CA TYR A 768 4.79 -12.99 -13.96
C TYR A 768 3.31 -12.70 -14.27
N TRP A 769 2.45 -13.70 -14.14
CA TRP A 769 1.06 -13.68 -14.60
C TRP A 769 0.22 -12.56 -13.94
N ASN A 770 0.53 -12.17 -12.71
CA ASN A 770 -0.15 -11.04 -12.06
C ASN A 770 0.05 -9.70 -12.80
N SER A 771 1.13 -9.53 -13.54
CA SER A 771 1.39 -8.35 -14.37
C SER A 771 1.38 -8.64 -15.87
N GLY A 772 1.51 -9.91 -16.28
CA GLY A 772 1.68 -10.32 -17.66
C GLY A 772 3.06 -10.03 -18.26
N SER A 773 4.01 -9.62 -17.46
CA SER A 773 5.39 -9.29 -17.87
C SER A 773 6.32 -10.51 -17.76
N PRO A 774 7.38 -10.62 -18.59
CA PRO A 774 8.42 -11.62 -18.37
C PRO A 774 9.16 -11.40 -17.05
N ASN A 775 9.67 -12.47 -16.45
CA ASN A 775 10.45 -12.37 -15.21
C ASN A 775 11.88 -11.83 -15.38
N GLN A 776 12.38 -11.67 -16.59
CA GLN A 776 13.77 -11.28 -16.90
C GLN A 776 14.23 -10.03 -16.12
N ASN A 777 13.39 -9.00 -16.11
CA ASN A 777 13.67 -7.77 -15.36
C ASN A 777 13.84 -8.01 -13.86
N ILE A 778 13.07 -8.95 -13.25
CA ILE A 778 13.18 -9.27 -11.82
C ILE A 778 14.58 -9.82 -11.50
N PHE A 779 15.15 -10.61 -12.40
CA PHE A 779 16.49 -11.18 -12.23
C PHE A 779 17.56 -10.12 -12.47
N GLU A 780 17.51 -9.43 -13.60
CA GLU A 780 18.60 -8.58 -14.07
C GLU A 780 18.66 -7.19 -13.42
N THR A 781 17.55 -6.70 -12.80
CA THR A 781 17.51 -5.35 -12.22
C THR A 781 16.93 -5.28 -10.81
N SER A 782 16.52 -6.41 -10.22
CA SER A 782 15.76 -6.38 -8.97
C SER A 782 16.13 -7.57 -8.05
N GLN A 783 15.14 -8.22 -7.46
CA GLN A 783 15.24 -9.20 -6.39
C GLN A 783 16.07 -10.45 -6.76
N GLY A 784 16.14 -10.83 -8.03
CA GLY A 784 16.93 -11.97 -8.49
C GLY A 784 18.44 -11.77 -8.38
N ARG A 785 18.91 -10.52 -8.42
CA ARG A 785 20.31 -10.12 -8.24
C ARG A 785 21.32 -10.83 -9.16
N LEU A 786 20.85 -11.27 -10.35
CA LEU A 786 21.67 -11.86 -11.39
C LEU A 786 21.80 -10.82 -12.51
N ARG A 787 22.99 -10.29 -12.70
CA ARG A 787 23.23 -9.11 -13.54
C ARG A 787 22.95 -9.34 -15.03
N GLU A 788 23.21 -10.54 -15.50
CA GLU A 788 23.12 -10.90 -16.92
C GLU A 788 22.12 -12.04 -17.14
N PRO A 789 21.62 -12.24 -18.35
CA PRO A 789 20.76 -13.38 -18.66
C PRO A 789 21.50 -14.71 -18.49
N TRP A 790 20.73 -15.79 -18.25
CA TRP A 790 21.29 -17.10 -17.90
C TRP A 790 22.24 -17.71 -18.94
N TRP A 791 22.10 -17.37 -20.23
CA TRP A 791 23.00 -17.89 -21.27
C TRP A 791 24.39 -17.22 -21.25
N ASP A 792 24.54 -16.09 -20.58
CA ASP A 792 25.83 -15.39 -20.39
C ASP A 792 26.50 -15.74 -19.05
N ILE A 793 25.70 -16.11 -18.02
CA ILE A 793 26.16 -16.49 -16.67
C ILE A 793 25.47 -17.77 -16.20
N MET A 794 25.52 -18.85 -17.01
CA MET A 794 24.83 -20.13 -16.73
C MET A 794 25.24 -20.74 -15.39
N GLU A 795 26.50 -20.67 -15.04
CA GLU A 795 27.05 -21.28 -13.82
C GLU A 795 26.43 -20.66 -12.58
N GLU A 796 26.24 -19.34 -12.56
CA GLU A 796 25.62 -18.61 -11.46
C GLU A 796 24.13 -18.96 -11.32
N TYR A 797 23.40 -19.07 -12.43
CA TYR A 797 21.99 -19.52 -12.41
C TYR A 797 21.86 -20.94 -11.84
N MET A 798 22.72 -21.85 -12.26
CA MET A 798 22.71 -23.22 -11.75
C MET A 798 23.16 -23.29 -10.28
N ALA A 799 24.21 -22.55 -9.90
CA ALA A 799 24.75 -22.54 -8.54
C ALA A 799 23.74 -22.01 -7.52
N ASN A 800 22.87 -21.07 -7.93
CA ASN A 800 21.85 -20.47 -7.07
C ASN A 800 20.46 -21.12 -7.18
N SER A 801 20.29 -22.17 -8.00
CA SER A 801 19.02 -22.90 -8.13
C SER A 801 18.98 -24.12 -7.20
N PRO A 802 18.04 -24.19 -6.24
CA PRO A 802 17.89 -25.36 -5.34
C PRO A 802 17.78 -26.69 -6.07
N MET A 803 17.11 -26.73 -7.21
CA MET A 803 16.87 -27.95 -7.98
C MET A 803 18.16 -28.66 -8.40
N PHE A 804 19.17 -27.92 -8.86
CA PHE A 804 20.43 -28.56 -9.29
C PHE A 804 21.25 -29.13 -8.12
N GLN A 805 20.90 -28.75 -6.90
CA GLN A 805 21.51 -29.20 -5.68
C GLN A 805 20.60 -30.08 -4.81
N ALA A 806 19.45 -30.50 -5.31
CA ALA A 806 18.40 -31.24 -4.60
C ALA A 806 18.91 -32.55 -3.97
N ARG A 807 19.97 -33.16 -4.55
CA ARG A 807 20.64 -34.36 -4.03
C ARG A 807 21.12 -34.18 -2.61
N ASN A 808 21.51 -32.95 -2.23
CA ASN A 808 22.08 -32.63 -0.93
C ASN A 808 21.00 -32.44 0.17
N ILE A 809 19.74 -32.31 -0.20
CA ILE A 809 18.66 -32.08 0.77
C ILE A 809 18.41 -33.38 1.57
N ASN A 810 18.61 -33.32 2.89
CA ASN A 810 18.24 -34.35 3.85
C ASN A 810 17.13 -33.87 4.80
N THR A 811 16.94 -32.58 4.93
CA THR A 811 15.91 -31.94 5.74
C THR A 811 14.51 -32.21 5.17
N PRO A 812 13.53 -32.72 5.96
CA PRO A 812 12.16 -32.82 5.54
C PRO A 812 11.61 -31.46 5.10
N LEU A 813 11.03 -31.39 3.86
CA LEU A 813 10.59 -30.17 3.25
C LEU A 813 9.09 -30.21 2.95
N LEU A 814 8.33 -29.28 3.53
CA LEU A 814 6.92 -29.02 3.22
C LEU A 814 6.82 -27.80 2.30
N VAL A 815 6.20 -27.99 1.15
CA VAL A 815 5.99 -26.91 0.15
C VAL A 815 4.52 -26.68 -0.05
N ALA A 816 4.12 -25.43 -0.31
CA ALA A 816 2.73 -25.07 -0.64
C ALA A 816 2.66 -24.16 -1.86
N PHE A 817 1.67 -24.39 -2.74
CA PHE A 817 1.37 -23.55 -3.89
C PHE A 817 -0.14 -23.39 -4.11
N GLY A 818 -0.52 -22.24 -4.67
CA GLY A 818 -1.80 -22.08 -5.35
C GLY A 818 -1.68 -22.44 -6.83
N THR A 819 -2.70 -23.09 -7.42
CA THR A 819 -2.65 -23.46 -8.87
C THR A 819 -2.75 -22.26 -9.81
N ASN A 820 -3.20 -21.10 -9.31
CA ASN A 820 -3.25 -19.83 -10.04
C ASN A 820 -2.18 -18.85 -9.54
N ASP A 821 -1.06 -19.36 -9.00
CA ASP A 821 0.03 -18.49 -8.57
C ASP A 821 0.56 -17.69 -9.75
N GLY A 822 0.35 -16.37 -9.68
CA GLY A 822 0.74 -15.44 -10.73
C GLY A 822 2.06 -14.73 -10.49
N ALA A 823 2.77 -15.07 -9.41
CA ALA A 823 4.09 -14.52 -9.10
C ALA A 823 5.20 -15.57 -9.28
N VAL A 824 5.05 -16.73 -8.64
CA VAL A 824 5.92 -17.89 -8.82
C VAL A 824 5.08 -19.03 -9.34
N ASP A 825 5.24 -19.39 -10.59
CA ASP A 825 4.43 -20.42 -11.22
C ASP A 825 4.57 -21.76 -10.45
N TRP A 826 3.45 -22.41 -10.14
CA TRP A 826 3.43 -23.64 -9.34
C TRP A 826 4.13 -24.82 -10.03
N HIS A 827 4.46 -24.73 -11.33
CA HIS A 827 5.32 -25.67 -12.02
C HIS A 827 6.73 -25.76 -11.40
N GLN A 828 7.21 -24.68 -10.77
CA GLN A 828 8.41 -24.71 -9.93
C GLN A 828 8.31 -25.81 -8.85
N GLY A 829 7.15 -25.93 -8.20
CA GLY A 829 6.87 -27.00 -7.24
C GLY A 829 6.86 -28.38 -7.87
N ILE A 830 6.32 -28.53 -9.09
CA ILE A 830 6.28 -29.81 -9.84
C ILE A 830 7.70 -30.26 -10.19
N GLU A 831 8.55 -29.37 -10.67
CA GLU A 831 9.96 -29.67 -10.98
C GLU A 831 10.66 -30.25 -9.73
N MET A 832 10.50 -29.59 -8.59
CA MET A 832 11.11 -30.06 -7.33
C MET A 832 10.48 -31.36 -6.84
N PHE A 833 9.13 -31.49 -6.89
CA PHE A 833 8.43 -32.70 -6.45
C PHE A 833 8.91 -33.95 -7.21
N THR A 834 8.97 -33.86 -8.54
CA THR A 834 9.39 -35.01 -9.37
C THR A 834 10.87 -35.34 -9.14
N THR A 835 11.71 -34.34 -8.96
CA THR A 835 13.15 -34.51 -8.64
C THR A 835 13.34 -35.17 -7.27
N MET A 836 12.72 -34.63 -6.21
CA MET A 836 12.83 -35.16 -4.85
C MET A 836 12.28 -36.59 -4.73
N ARG A 837 11.16 -36.87 -5.41
CA ARG A 837 10.58 -38.20 -5.49
C ARG A 837 11.53 -39.20 -6.16
N ARG A 838 12.18 -38.81 -7.25
CA ARG A 838 13.17 -39.67 -7.95
C ARG A 838 14.40 -39.92 -7.11
N LEU A 839 14.77 -38.96 -6.25
CA LEU A 839 15.89 -39.06 -5.31
C LEU A 839 15.51 -39.78 -3.99
N GLU A 840 14.23 -40.13 -3.82
CA GLU A 840 13.68 -40.75 -2.59
C GLU A 840 13.91 -39.88 -1.32
N LYS A 841 13.78 -38.53 -1.49
CA LYS A 841 13.98 -37.54 -0.44
C LYS A 841 12.65 -37.12 0.21
N PRO A 842 12.61 -36.79 1.52
CA PRO A 842 11.40 -36.41 2.23
C PRO A 842 10.89 -35.04 1.75
N TYR A 843 9.84 -35.06 0.93
CA TYR A 843 9.21 -33.87 0.34
C TYR A 843 7.69 -34.03 0.27
N ILE A 844 6.97 -33.04 0.78
CA ILE A 844 5.51 -32.96 0.72
C ILE A 844 5.10 -31.68 0.04
N MET A 845 4.23 -31.73 -0.97
CA MET A 845 3.68 -30.57 -1.64
C MET A 845 2.18 -30.44 -1.42
N LEU A 846 1.74 -29.32 -0.84
CA LEU A 846 0.35 -28.93 -0.69
C LEU A 846 -0.06 -28.07 -1.89
N VAL A 847 -1.10 -28.47 -2.59
CA VAL A 847 -1.61 -27.75 -3.77
C VAL A 847 -3.02 -27.25 -3.50
N TYR A 848 -3.19 -25.92 -3.44
CA TYR A 848 -4.48 -25.27 -3.20
C TYR A 848 -5.08 -24.77 -4.53
N ASP A 849 -6.15 -25.44 -4.95
CA ASP A 849 -6.78 -25.18 -6.24
C ASP A 849 -7.44 -23.80 -6.32
N GLY A 850 -7.12 -23.07 -7.40
CA GLY A 850 -7.65 -21.73 -7.68
C GLY A 850 -7.10 -20.62 -6.79
N GLU A 851 -6.12 -20.91 -5.90
CA GLU A 851 -5.42 -19.88 -5.13
C GLU A 851 -4.28 -19.24 -5.90
N ASN A 852 -4.01 -17.95 -5.61
CA ASN A 852 -2.88 -17.22 -6.15
C ASN A 852 -1.68 -17.33 -5.20
N HIS A 853 -0.67 -16.48 -5.37
CA HIS A 853 0.60 -16.44 -4.61
C HIS A 853 0.43 -16.39 -3.09
N SER A 854 -0.65 -15.85 -2.60
CA SER A 854 -1.10 -15.91 -1.21
C SER A 854 -2.50 -16.50 -1.16
N LEU A 855 -2.75 -17.37 -0.19
CA LEU A 855 -4.07 -17.99 0.00
C LEU A 855 -5.09 -16.93 0.42
N ALA A 856 -6.18 -16.82 -0.32
CA ALA A 856 -7.25 -15.85 -0.08
C ALA A 856 -8.48 -16.49 0.60
N LYS A 857 -8.80 -17.74 0.26
CA LYS A 857 -9.96 -18.43 0.82
C LYS A 857 -9.71 -18.82 2.27
N LYS A 858 -10.68 -18.53 3.14
CA LYS A 858 -10.61 -18.76 4.60
C LYS A 858 -10.28 -20.21 4.94
N GLU A 859 -10.97 -21.16 4.32
CA GLU A 859 -10.76 -22.59 4.52
C GLU A 859 -9.33 -23.03 4.17
N ASN A 860 -8.73 -22.48 3.11
CA ASN A 860 -7.37 -22.80 2.71
C ASN A 860 -6.34 -22.19 3.66
N GLN A 861 -6.60 -20.97 4.16
CA GLN A 861 -5.76 -20.33 5.18
C GLN A 861 -5.74 -21.12 6.48
N LEU A 862 -6.91 -21.59 6.94
CA LEU A 862 -7.07 -22.43 8.13
C LEU A 862 -6.33 -23.75 7.98
N ASP A 863 -6.53 -24.43 6.85
CA ASP A 863 -5.91 -25.72 6.57
C ASP A 863 -4.38 -25.61 6.49
N TYR A 864 -3.86 -24.63 5.78
CA TYR A 864 -2.41 -24.41 5.66
C TYR A 864 -1.78 -24.06 7.00
N THR A 865 -2.39 -23.19 7.79
CA THR A 865 -1.90 -22.83 9.12
C THR A 865 -1.83 -24.06 10.02
N LYS A 866 -2.88 -24.90 10.02
CA LYS A 866 -2.93 -26.15 10.76
C LYS A 866 -1.81 -27.10 10.32
N LYS A 867 -1.63 -27.32 9.03
CA LYS A 867 -0.62 -28.24 8.46
C LYS A 867 0.81 -27.81 8.76
N VAL A 868 1.10 -26.52 8.70
CA VAL A 868 2.43 -26.00 9.07
C VAL A 868 2.72 -26.27 10.55
N ASN A 869 1.74 -26.06 11.45
CA ASN A 869 1.89 -26.36 12.87
C ASN A 869 2.09 -27.88 13.11
N GLU A 870 1.27 -28.72 12.51
CA GLU A 870 1.36 -30.20 12.63
C GLU A 870 2.72 -30.69 12.15
N PHE A 871 3.23 -30.16 11.03
CA PHE A 871 4.52 -30.54 10.46
C PHE A 871 5.68 -30.16 11.39
N PHE A 872 5.75 -28.93 11.87
CA PHE A 872 6.81 -28.55 12.82
C PHE A 872 6.67 -29.25 14.16
N ASN A 873 5.47 -29.43 14.71
CA ASN A 873 5.26 -30.13 15.96
C ASN A 873 5.71 -31.59 15.88
N HIS A 874 5.47 -32.26 14.75
CA HIS A 874 5.98 -33.62 14.52
C HIS A 874 7.53 -33.64 14.52
N HIS A 875 8.15 -32.84 13.67
CA HIS A 875 9.60 -32.91 13.47
C HIS A 875 10.42 -32.30 14.63
N LEU A 876 9.89 -31.29 15.33
CA LEU A 876 10.67 -30.53 16.33
C LEU A 876 10.26 -30.86 17.78
N LEU A 877 8.98 -31.20 18.02
CA LEU A 877 8.48 -31.57 19.36
C LEU A 877 8.30 -33.08 19.52
N GLY A 878 8.34 -33.85 18.42
CA GLY A 878 8.16 -35.31 18.46
C GLY A 878 6.71 -35.73 18.69
N THR A 879 5.74 -34.91 18.31
CA THR A 879 4.32 -35.30 18.36
C THR A 879 4.01 -36.39 17.35
N GLU A 880 3.02 -37.23 17.62
CA GLU A 880 2.57 -38.26 16.69
C GLU A 880 2.21 -37.63 15.33
N PRO A 881 2.74 -38.16 14.21
CA PRO A 881 2.49 -37.59 12.88
C PRO A 881 1.05 -37.84 12.46
N GLN A 882 0.47 -36.85 11.83
CA GLN A 882 -0.79 -37.04 11.11
C GLN A 882 -0.56 -37.91 9.88
N GLU A 883 -1.59 -38.65 9.44
CA GLU A 883 -1.50 -39.55 8.28
C GLU A 883 -1.01 -38.86 7.01
N TRP A 884 -1.39 -37.62 6.79
CA TRP A 884 -0.96 -36.83 5.62
C TRP A 884 0.57 -36.56 5.60
N ILE A 885 1.25 -36.60 6.75
CA ILE A 885 2.71 -36.44 6.85
C ILE A 885 3.41 -37.76 6.46
N THR A 886 2.87 -38.91 6.89
CA THR A 886 3.53 -40.22 6.73
C THR A 886 3.22 -40.92 5.41
N SER A 887 1.99 -40.79 4.91
CA SER A 887 1.50 -41.54 3.75
C SER A 887 0.78 -40.69 2.68
N GLY A 888 0.57 -39.38 2.98
CA GLY A 888 -0.21 -38.50 2.11
C GLY A 888 -1.72 -38.83 2.19
N LYS A 889 -2.48 -38.31 1.22
CA LYS A 889 -3.91 -38.55 1.09
C LYS A 889 -4.27 -38.95 -0.32
N LYS A 890 -4.93 -40.09 -0.51
CA LYS A 890 -5.32 -40.54 -1.86
C LYS A 890 -6.44 -39.66 -2.43
N TYR A 891 -6.36 -39.39 -3.73
CA TYR A 891 -7.37 -38.57 -4.42
C TYR A 891 -8.80 -39.12 -4.25
N ILE A 892 -8.99 -40.45 -4.27
CA ILE A 892 -10.29 -41.07 -4.07
C ILE A 892 -10.88 -40.81 -2.68
N GLU A 893 -10.04 -40.70 -1.66
CA GLU A 893 -10.47 -40.39 -0.29
C GLU A 893 -10.96 -38.95 -0.20
N LYS A 894 -10.18 -38.01 -0.77
CA LYS A 894 -10.59 -36.61 -0.92
C LYS A 894 -11.95 -36.49 -1.62
N ARG A 895 -12.16 -37.15 -2.76
CA ARG A 895 -13.42 -37.09 -3.49
C ARG A 895 -14.61 -37.65 -2.69
N ARG A 896 -14.42 -38.73 -1.96
CA ARG A 896 -15.45 -39.29 -1.10
C ARG A 896 -15.86 -38.35 0.05
N GLU A 897 -14.92 -37.60 0.59
CA GLU A 897 -15.20 -36.56 1.61
C GLU A 897 -16.01 -35.41 0.99
N GLU A 898 -15.57 -34.88 -0.15
CA GLU A 898 -16.30 -33.82 -0.87
C GLU A 898 -17.75 -34.25 -1.21
N ASP A 899 -17.96 -35.49 -1.62
CA ASP A 899 -19.29 -36.03 -1.93
C ASP A 899 -20.17 -36.21 -0.69
N LYS A 900 -19.58 -36.43 0.49
CA LYS A 900 -20.31 -36.46 1.77
C LYS A 900 -20.76 -35.06 2.20
N VAL A 901 -19.94 -34.03 1.98
CA VAL A 901 -20.26 -32.64 2.34
C VAL A 901 -21.33 -32.06 1.42
N LYS A 902 -21.40 -32.52 0.15
CA LYS A 902 -22.42 -32.09 -0.82
C LYS A 902 -23.81 -32.73 -0.62
N LYS A 903 -23.90 -33.79 0.14
CA LYS A 903 -25.14 -34.45 0.58
C LYS A 903 -25.65 -33.89 1.89
#